data_7a6c264a3bef9348e94a7ad3675be033
#
_entry.id   7a6c264a3bef9348e94a7ad3675be033
#
_cell.length_a   1.000
_cell.length_b   1.000
_cell.length_c   1.000
_cell.angle_alpha   90.00
_cell.angle_beta   90.00
_cell.angle_gamma   90.00
#
_symmetry.space_group_name_H-M   'P 1'
#
loop_
_entity.id
_entity.type
_entity.pdbx_description
1 polymer ?
#
loop_
_entity_poly.entity_id
_entity_poly.type
_entity_poly.pdbx_seq_one_letter_code
_entity_poly.pdbx_strand_id
1 'polypeptide(L)'
;MLSKNSSGCGERVGGCTRLRGRARSRRAGLAALLALGVALVSLALPAPALAVPIGFTPCTSAAAAGFFCGQVVVPVDRSGLAVPTTTTISLPVMWRPALFADSDGAVFALAGGPGQAATPFAAQFATALAPALRTRDLIVFDQRGTGVGALKCPGAAAAVSFPQFIQQCAAELGPGRSYYTSKDSALDMDAIRTAVGVEKVTVYGVSYGTYVAQLYARLFPAHTAALVLDSVVASTGVDAFLRPNFTSISGVLAANCSQHQCRGITRTPLNDLKRLTARARSKGALSLRYVDKAGKVRDVGATQADLFYFMVEVFSFDAAVRSRLPGAIRSALAGDPYPLGRLFAPSPGAASNAQASSDTLYLATRCTEESFPWLPTDSVTTRKTKAMSALSAIAATTFDPFTPGTSLTLSDISFCVYWPAPTVPVDPTVTAPPPNIPVLILSGQEDNVTPAVGGKEVATLFPQAKRVGIPFTGHSVISDVWPNATTCVARSIASFFGGGAVASCPYVTPFFKPVKQDPVSLAAVKRVKLAGIRGRTVGAVLGTLSDVTMTELSGTGPTAGLRGGFFKGSVGNLQLKKVVYVPGVVVSGRMSLLSGLAKVTVGGQGSRGTLTIHRLKTFTTVKGTLDGQRLSIKTRTSPNDANVVTQLPGLIGLNLAPRPLS
;
A
#
# COMPACT_ATOMS: atom_id res chain seq x y z
N MET A 1 -28.89 22.76 -44.55
CA MET A 1 -30.26 23.28 -44.64
C MET A 1 -30.56 23.82 -43.26
N LEU A 2 -30.35 25.11 -43.01
CA LEU A 2 -31.32 26.20 -43.09
C LEU A 2 -32.46 25.96 -42.09
N SER A 3 -32.84 26.81 -41.15
CA SER A 3 -32.72 28.26 -40.97
C SER A 3 -33.24 28.59 -39.58
N LYS A 4 -32.62 29.47 -38.76
CA LYS A 4 -32.96 30.91 -38.62
C LYS A 4 -34.42 31.19 -38.22
N ASN A 5 -34.69 31.82 -37.14
CA ASN A 5 -34.82 33.25 -36.80
C ASN A 5 -35.67 33.35 -35.53
N SER A 6 -35.53 34.18 -34.63
CA SER A 6 -35.10 35.55 -34.36
C SER A 6 -36.17 36.29 -33.56
N SER A 7 -35.66 37.07 -32.62
CA SER A 7 -36.11 38.40 -32.18
C SER A 7 -37.41 38.48 -31.35
N GLY A 8 -37.53 39.33 -30.36
CA GLY A 8 -36.82 40.51 -29.94
C GLY A 8 -37.53 41.15 -28.75
N CYS A 9 -36.79 41.83 -28.02
CA CYS A 9 -36.83 43.26 -27.65
C CYS A 9 -38.07 43.90 -27.00
N GLY A 10 -37.78 44.66 -25.95
CA GLY A 10 -38.47 45.87 -25.52
C GLY A 10 -38.49 46.01 -24.00
N GLU A 11 -37.53 46.70 -23.32
CA GLU A 11 -37.50 48.12 -22.94
C GLU A 11 -38.82 48.59 -22.27
N ARG A 12 -38.84 49.26 -21.16
CA ARG A 12 -38.11 50.39 -20.55
C ARG A 12 -38.65 50.67 -19.13
N VAL A 13 -37.79 51.11 -18.23
CA VAL A 13 -37.52 52.40 -17.59
C VAL A 13 -38.19 52.72 -16.25
N GLY A 14 -37.36 53.17 -15.35
CA GLY A 14 -37.55 54.19 -14.31
C GLY A 14 -37.70 53.67 -12.90
N GLY A 15 -37.04 54.14 -11.90
CA GLY A 15 -36.23 55.28 -11.66
C GLY A 15 -35.81 55.29 -10.17
N CYS A 16 -34.73 55.93 -9.87
CA CYS A 16 -34.12 56.23 -8.58
C CYS A 16 -35.03 56.86 -7.56
N THR A 17 -34.84 56.63 -6.27
CA THR A 17 -34.39 57.73 -5.35
C THR A 17 -33.88 57.20 -4.01
N ARG A 18 -32.75 57.73 -3.63
CA ARG A 18 -32.19 57.69 -2.27
C ARG A 18 -32.97 58.62 -1.38
N LEU A 19 -33.04 58.34 -0.06
CA LEU A 19 -32.89 59.35 0.97
C LEU A 19 -32.34 58.76 2.27
N ARG A 20 -31.32 59.44 2.76
CA ARG A 20 -30.67 59.33 4.08
C ARG A 20 -31.54 60.01 5.14
N GLY A 21 -31.48 59.51 6.38
CA GLY A 21 -31.99 60.28 7.54
C GLY A 21 -31.53 59.70 8.87
N ARG A 22 -30.72 60.45 9.54
CA ARG A 22 -30.05 60.24 10.84
C ARG A 22 -30.98 60.35 12.05
N ALA A 23 -30.70 59.49 13.06
CA ALA A 23 -30.32 59.88 14.43
C ALA A 23 -31.35 60.17 15.51
N ARG A 24 -31.04 59.61 16.69
CA ARG A 24 -31.18 60.05 18.09
C ARG A 24 -32.50 59.79 18.82
N SER A 25 -32.44 58.90 19.77
CA SER A 25 -32.20 59.07 21.23
C SER A 25 -33.45 59.07 22.14
N ARG A 26 -33.32 58.30 23.18
CA ARG A 26 -33.73 58.48 24.60
C ARG A 26 -35.05 57.93 25.13
N ARG A 27 -34.81 57.09 26.12
CA ARG A 27 -35.44 56.98 27.46
C ARG A 27 -36.79 56.26 27.63
N ALA A 28 -36.64 55.13 28.29
CA ALA A 28 -37.20 54.81 29.60
C ALA A 28 -38.74 54.75 29.75
N GLY A 29 -39.21 53.59 30.13
CA GLY A 29 -40.54 53.40 30.71
C GLY A 29 -40.69 51.94 31.20
N LEU A 30 -40.66 51.80 32.53
CA LEU A 30 -40.99 50.61 33.30
C LEU A 30 -42.42 50.17 33.06
N ALA A 31 -42.69 48.86 33.02
CA ALA A 31 -43.72 48.14 33.80
C ALA A 31 -43.89 46.75 33.24
N ALA A 32 -43.43 45.78 33.92
CA ALA A 32 -44.14 44.84 34.81
C ALA A 32 -44.96 43.74 34.13
N LEU A 33 -44.47 42.53 34.31
CA LEU A 33 -45.17 41.28 34.61
C LEU A 33 -46.17 40.72 33.59
N LEU A 34 -45.73 39.61 32.94
CA LEU A 34 -46.40 38.32 33.06
C LEU A 34 -45.46 37.22 32.57
N ALA A 35 -44.82 36.54 33.51
CA ALA A 35 -44.08 35.32 33.30
C ALA A 35 -45.07 34.18 33.01
N LEU A 36 -45.19 33.77 31.75
CA LEU A 36 -45.64 32.43 31.39
C LEU A 36 -44.41 31.58 31.10
N GLY A 37 -43.97 30.88 32.14
CA GLY A 37 -42.95 29.85 32.00
C GLY A 37 -43.50 28.68 31.16
N VAL A 38 -43.13 28.65 29.87
CA VAL A 38 -43.17 27.41 29.10
C VAL A 38 -41.91 26.65 29.45
N ALA A 39 -42.02 25.74 30.42
CA ALA A 39 -41.03 24.71 30.65
C ALA A 39 -41.00 23.81 29.41
N LEU A 40 -40.07 24.08 28.50
CA LEU A 40 -39.63 23.09 27.49
C LEU A 40 -38.95 21.97 28.27
N VAL A 41 -39.75 20.99 28.69
CA VAL A 41 -39.25 19.66 29.02
C VAL A 41 -38.70 19.10 27.72
N SER A 42 -37.40 19.27 27.51
CA SER A 42 -36.65 18.50 26.53
C SER A 42 -36.77 17.05 26.97
N LEU A 43 -37.74 16.33 26.42
CA LEU A 43 -37.72 14.89 26.38
C LEU A 43 -36.48 14.52 25.58
N ALA A 44 -35.36 14.38 26.28
CA ALA A 44 -34.21 13.64 25.74
C ALA A 44 -34.73 12.21 25.55
N LEU A 45 -35.19 11.89 24.34
CA LEU A 45 -35.35 10.50 23.94
C LEU A 45 -33.99 9.83 24.22
N PRO A 46 -33.95 8.76 25.03
CA PRO A 46 -32.71 8.03 25.19
C PRO A 46 -32.23 7.66 23.80
N ALA A 47 -31.01 8.05 23.47
CA ALA A 47 -30.35 7.54 22.26
C ALA A 47 -30.50 6.02 22.30
N PRO A 48 -30.89 5.36 21.18
CA PRO A 48 -31.01 3.92 21.17
C PRO A 48 -29.69 3.34 21.67
N ALA A 49 -29.77 2.57 22.76
CA ALA A 49 -28.59 1.90 23.31
C ALA A 49 -28.04 1.01 22.22
N LEU A 50 -26.80 1.27 21.79
CA LEU A 50 -26.08 0.40 20.87
C LEU A 50 -26.12 -1.02 21.47
N ALA A 51 -26.73 -1.97 20.76
CA ALA A 51 -26.71 -3.37 21.14
C ALA A 51 -25.29 -3.91 20.92
N VAL A 52 -24.42 -3.77 21.91
CA VAL A 52 -23.06 -4.33 21.87
C VAL A 52 -23.17 -5.84 21.92
N PRO A 53 -22.50 -6.59 21.04
CA PRO A 53 -22.47 -8.06 21.06
C PRO A 53 -22.02 -8.57 22.43
N ILE A 54 -22.62 -9.70 22.89
CA ILE A 54 -22.29 -10.29 24.19
C ILE A 54 -20.78 -10.60 24.27
N GLY A 55 -20.15 -10.18 25.38
CA GLY A 55 -18.72 -10.38 25.61
C GLY A 55 -17.78 -9.35 24.94
N PHE A 56 -18.32 -8.33 24.27
CA PHE A 56 -17.52 -7.23 23.73
C PHE A 56 -17.49 -6.03 24.70
N THR A 57 -16.30 -5.44 24.84
CA THR A 57 -16.07 -4.25 25.68
C THR A 57 -15.33 -3.17 24.87
N PRO A 58 -15.43 -1.88 25.24
CA PRO A 58 -14.67 -0.85 24.55
C PRO A 58 -13.18 -1.17 24.51
N CYS A 59 -12.56 -1.03 23.35
CA CYS A 59 -11.12 -1.26 23.20
C CYS A 59 -10.34 -0.19 23.95
N THR A 60 -9.24 -0.60 24.60
CA THR A 60 -8.45 0.29 25.48
C THR A 60 -7.39 1.12 24.76
N SER A 61 -7.00 0.74 23.52
CA SER A 61 -5.96 1.46 22.78
C SER A 61 -6.53 2.71 22.09
N ALA A 62 -5.79 3.81 22.09
CA ALA A 62 -6.17 5.04 21.40
C ALA A 62 -6.34 4.83 19.87
N ALA A 63 -5.57 3.91 19.28
CA ALA A 63 -5.69 3.55 17.87
C ALA A 63 -6.98 2.79 17.53
N ALA A 64 -7.65 2.23 18.54
CA ALA A 64 -8.89 1.48 18.41
C ALA A 64 -10.11 2.28 18.94
N ALA A 65 -10.01 3.60 19.03
CA ALA A 65 -11.10 4.44 19.49
C ALA A 65 -12.37 4.24 18.65
N GLY A 66 -13.50 4.02 19.32
CA GLY A 66 -14.80 3.74 18.71
C GLY A 66 -15.00 2.28 18.31
N PHE A 67 -14.07 1.38 18.66
CA PHE A 67 -14.23 -0.06 18.53
C PHE A 67 -14.55 -0.72 19.87
N PHE A 68 -15.23 -1.85 19.81
CA PHE A 68 -15.42 -2.80 20.89
C PHE A 68 -14.59 -4.05 20.58
N CYS A 69 -13.87 -4.55 21.55
CA CYS A 69 -12.99 -5.69 21.45
C CYS A 69 -13.62 -6.92 22.11
N GLY A 70 -13.55 -8.05 21.46
CA GLY A 70 -14.01 -9.35 21.95
C GLY A 70 -13.19 -10.49 21.38
N GLN A 71 -13.58 -11.71 21.70
CA GLN A 71 -12.96 -12.93 21.19
C GLN A 71 -14.03 -13.94 20.81
N VAL A 72 -13.80 -14.65 19.70
CA VAL A 72 -14.63 -15.77 19.30
C VAL A 72 -13.80 -17.04 19.30
N VAL A 73 -14.26 -18.05 20.03
CA VAL A 73 -13.57 -19.34 20.14
C VAL A 73 -14.09 -20.28 19.08
N VAL A 74 -13.17 -20.90 18.32
CA VAL A 74 -13.49 -21.84 17.25
C VAL A 74 -12.62 -23.08 17.34
N PRO A 75 -13.08 -24.27 16.87
CA PRO A 75 -12.25 -25.46 16.79
C PRO A 75 -11.11 -25.26 15.79
N VAL A 76 -9.93 -25.84 16.07
CA VAL A 76 -8.84 -25.95 15.08
C VAL A 76 -9.33 -26.83 13.93
N ASP A 77 -9.77 -28.03 14.26
CA ASP A 77 -10.33 -29.03 13.33
C ASP A 77 -11.81 -29.26 13.64
N ARG A 78 -12.69 -28.85 12.74
CA ARG A 78 -14.13 -29.02 12.89
C ARG A 78 -14.59 -30.46 12.65
N SER A 79 -13.75 -31.25 11.98
CA SER A 79 -14.04 -32.67 11.72
C SER A 79 -13.65 -33.58 12.88
N GLY A 80 -12.69 -33.15 13.71
CA GLY A 80 -12.12 -33.97 14.79
C GLY A 80 -11.20 -35.12 14.31
N LEU A 81 -10.85 -35.13 13.02
CA LEU A 81 -10.07 -36.24 12.43
C LEU A 81 -8.58 -36.16 12.74
N ALA A 82 -8.00 -34.95 12.76
CA ALA A 82 -6.59 -34.75 13.03
C ALA A 82 -6.33 -34.36 14.48
N VAL A 83 -7.19 -33.52 15.05
CA VAL A 83 -7.14 -33.13 16.46
C VAL A 83 -8.57 -33.05 17.00
N PRO A 84 -8.79 -33.32 18.30
CA PRO A 84 -10.15 -33.28 18.88
C PRO A 84 -10.83 -31.92 18.63
N THR A 85 -12.14 -31.92 18.40
CA THR A 85 -12.95 -30.69 18.24
C THR A 85 -12.89 -29.77 19.46
N THR A 86 -12.51 -30.29 20.62
CA THR A 86 -12.25 -29.53 21.86
C THR A 86 -10.94 -28.75 21.81
N THR A 87 -10.05 -29.05 20.85
CA THR A 87 -8.85 -28.23 20.60
C THR A 87 -9.28 -26.96 19.88
N THR A 88 -9.26 -25.84 20.60
CA THR A 88 -9.80 -24.57 20.13
C THR A 88 -8.74 -23.49 20.01
N ILE A 89 -9.04 -22.48 19.21
CA ILE A 89 -8.29 -21.22 19.11
C ILE A 89 -9.25 -20.07 19.40
N SER A 90 -8.69 -18.98 19.95
CA SER A 90 -9.42 -17.75 20.22
C SER A 90 -9.05 -16.71 19.18
N LEU A 91 -10.04 -16.17 18.49
CA LEU A 91 -9.89 -15.18 17.42
C LEU A 91 -10.19 -13.80 18.00
N PRO A 92 -9.21 -12.87 18.04
CA PRO A 92 -9.47 -11.48 18.40
C PRO A 92 -10.38 -10.83 17.37
N VAL A 93 -11.44 -10.17 17.83
CA VAL A 93 -12.43 -9.47 17.01
C VAL A 93 -12.57 -8.04 17.50
N MET A 94 -12.57 -7.09 16.58
CA MET A 94 -12.90 -5.69 16.80
C MET A 94 -14.18 -5.37 16.03
N TRP A 95 -15.19 -4.91 16.75
CA TRP A 95 -16.46 -4.48 16.18
C TRP A 95 -16.65 -2.99 16.38
N ARG A 96 -17.05 -2.29 15.32
CA ARG A 96 -17.41 -0.88 15.36
C ARG A 96 -18.82 -0.70 14.82
N PRO A 97 -19.75 -0.11 15.59
CA PRO A 97 -21.11 0.12 15.14
C PRO A 97 -21.16 1.14 13.99
N ALA A 98 -22.21 1.05 13.17
CA ALA A 98 -22.57 2.05 12.20
C ALA A 98 -22.75 3.44 12.83
N LEU A 99 -22.58 4.51 12.04
CA LEU A 99 -22.82 5.88 12.54
C LEU A 99 -24.30 6.15 12.82
N PHE A 100 -25.20 5.51 12.07
CA PHE A 100 -26.64 5.62 12.25
C PHE A 100 -27.20 4.34 12.89
N ALA A 101 -28.23 4.49 13.71
CA ALA A 101 -28.77 3.41 14.53
C ALA A 101 -29.36 2.22 13.74
N ASP A 102 -29.88 2.49 12.53
CA ASP A 102 -30.43 1.45 11.65
C ASP A 102 -29.28 0.91 10.78
N SER A 103 -28.71 -0.22 11.19
CA SER A 103 -27.60 -0.85 10.44
C SER A 103 -28.14 -1.69 9.28
N ASP A 104 -27.59 -1.48 8.09
CA ASP A 104 -27.83 -2.30 6.88
C ASP A 104 -26.95 -3.58 6.86
N GLY A 105 -26.59 -4.12 8.01
CA GLY A 105 -25.66 -5.23 8.15
C GLY A 105 -24.23 -4.78 8.46
N ALA A 106 -23.25 -5.63 8.19
CA ALA A 106 -21.85 -5.35 8.52
C ALA A 106 -20.91 -5.47 7.33
N VAL A 107 -19.73 -4.85 7.45
CA VAL A 107 -18.57 -5.07 6.58
C VAL A 107 -17.52 -5.85 7.36
N PHE A 108 -17.15 -7.05 6.90
CA PHE A 108 -15.91 -7.69 7.31
C PHE A 108 -14.74 -7.07 6.57
N ALA A 109 -13.65 -6.76 7.28
CA ALA A 109 -12.40 -6.34 6.66
C ALA A 109 -11.28 -7.37 6.94
N LEU A 110 -10.74 -7.94 5.86
CA LEU A 110 -9.74 -9.01 5.87
C LEU A 110 -8.39 -8.48 5.41
N ALA A 111 -7.35 -8.78 6.18
CA ALA A 111 -5.96 -8.53 5.79
C ALA A 111 -5.44 -9.58 4.80
N GLY A 112 -4.25 -9.32 4.26
CA GLY A 112 -3.55 -10.15 3.28
C GLY A 112 -2.59 -11.17 3.88
N GLY A 113 -1.53 -11.46 3.16
CA GLY A 113 -0.53 -12.47 3.45
C GLY A 113 -0.69 -13.70 2.54
N PRO A 114 -1.05 -14.90 3.05
CA PRO A 114 -1.58 -15.23 4.39
C PRO A 114 -0.61 -14.94 5.51
N GLY A 115 -1.16 -14.71 6.72
CA GLY A 115 -0.34 -14.51 7.93
C GLY A 115 -0.45 -13.13 8.54
N GLN A 116 -0.99 -12.13 7.85
CA GLN A 116 -1.11 -10.79 8.40
C GLN A 116 -2.31 -10.66 9.33
N ALA A 117 -2.09 -10.15 10.54
CA ALA A 117 -3.15 -9.77 11.47
C ALA A 117 -3.90 -8.54 10.94
N ALA A 118 -5.23 -8.51 11.09
CA ALA A 118 -6.06 -7.42 10.59
C ALA A 118 -6.34 -6.35 11.66
N THR A 119 -6.41 -6.72 12.93
CA THR A 119 -6.77 -5.80 14.03
C THR A 119 -5.83 -4.60 14.17
N PRO A 120 -4.49 -4.69 13.91
CA PRO A 120 -3.61 -3.52 13.91
C PRO A 120 -3.98 -2.46 12.85
N PHE A 121 -4.73 -2.83 11.81
CA PHE A 121 -5.16 -1.96 10.71
C PHE A 121 -6.62 -1.52 10.80
N ALA A 122 -7.31 -1.81 11.90
CA ALA A 122 -8.74 -1.53 12.07
C ALA A 122 -9.11 -0.06 11.81
N ALA A 123 -8.33 0.90 12.34
CA ALA A 123 -8.53 2.33 12.10
C ALA A 123 -8.32 2.72 10.62
N GLN A 124 -7.39 2.07 9.93
CA GLN A 124 -7.14 2.29 8.50
C GLN A 124 -8.29 1.76 7.66
N PHE A 125 -8.80 0.56 7.95
CA PHE A 125 -10.00 0.02 7.32
C PHE A 125 -11.20 0.93 7.57
N ALA A 126 -11.40 1.39 8.81
CA ALA A 126 -12.48 2.32 9.13
C ALA A 126 -12.42 3.62 8.32
N THR A 127 -11.21 4.15 8.10
CA THR A 127 -11.00 5.35 7.30
C THR A 127 -11.30 5.11 5.81
N ALA A 128 -10.78 4.03 5.26
CA ALA A 128 -10.92 3.71 3.84
C ALA A 128 -12.38 3.34 3.48
N LEU A 129 -13.07 2.65 4.37
CA LEU A 129 -14.46 2.21 4.21
C LEU A 129 -15.48 3.20 4.79
N ALA A 130 -15.06 4.39 5.25
CA ALA A 130 -15.94 5.37 5.88
C ALA A 130 -17.26 5.64 5.13
N PRO A 131 -17.33 5.67 3.80
CA PRO A 131 -18.59 5.82 3.08
C PRO A 131 -19.61 4.69 3.37
N ALA A 132 -19.13 3.46 3.56
CA ALA A 132 -19.97 2.30 3.88
C ALA A 132 -20.42 2.28 5.34
N LEU A 133 -19.56 2.77 6.25
CA LEU A 133 -19.74 2.68 7.70
C LEU A 133 -20.75 3.72 8.25
N ARG A 134 -21.41 4.45 7.40
CA ARG A 134 -22.55 5.31 7.81
C ARG A 134 -23.74 4.46 8.24
N THR A 135 -24.00 3.39 7.50
CA THR A 135 -25.15 2.50 7.70
C THR A 135 -24.76 1.04 7.91
N ARG A 136 -23.48 0.71 8.07
CA ARG A 136 -22.99 -0.66 8.30
C ARG A 136 -21.98 -0.70 9.41
N ASP A 137 -22.03 -1.74 10.19
CA ASP A 137 -21.01 -2.04 11.18
C ASP A 137 -19.71 -2.43 10.50
N LEU A 138 -18.59 -2.29 11.20
CA LEU A 138 -17.30 -2.81 10.75
C LEU A 138 -16.84 -3.93 11.68
N ILE A 139 -16.53 -5.08 11.13
CA ILE A 139 -15.95 -6.22 11.83
C ILE A 139 -14.54 -6.44 11.27
N VAL A 140 -13.55 -6.36 12.15
CA VAL A 140 -12.14 -6.66 11.85
C VAL A 140 -11.70 -7.76 12.80
N PHE A 141 -11.09 -8.81 12.29
CA PHE A 141 -10.62 -9.90 13.14
C PHE A 141 -9.28 -10.45 12.65
N ASP A 142 -8.51 -10.97 13.58
CA ASP A 142 -7.27 -11.68 13.23
C ASP A 142 -7.64 -13.10 12.80
N GLN A 143 -7.29 -13.43 11.55
CA GLN A 143 -7.52 -14.78 11.01
C GLN A 143 -6.75 -15.80 11.84
N ARG A 144 -7.23 -17.07 11.83
CA ARG A 144 -6.56 -18.16 12.55
C ARG A 144 -5.06 -18.20 12.26
N GLY A 145 -4.26 -18.35 13.31
CA GLY A 145 -2.79 -18.39 13.20
C GLY A 145 -2.11 -17.03 12.99
N THR A 146 -2.83 -15.91 13.18
CA THR A 146 -2.27 -14.55 13.11
C THR A 146 -2.37 -13.81 14.45
N GLY A 147 -1.78 -12.63 14.54
CA GLY A 147 -1.86 -11.75 15.71
C GLY A 147 -1.31 -12.39 16.97
N VAL A 148 -2.06 -12.31 18.07
CA VAL A 148 -1.66 -12.94 19.36
C VAL A 148 -1.68 -14.47 19.30
N GLY A 149 -2.47 -15.05 18.38
CA GLY A 149 -2.53 -16.48 18.09
C GLY A 149 -1.61 -16.92 16.96
N ALA A 150 -0.61 -16.10 16.59
CA ALA A 150 0.27 -16.37 15.45
C ALA A 150 0.96 -17.73 15.57
N LEU A 151 0.88 -18.53 14.52
CA LEU A 151 1.67 -19.77 14.41
C LEU A 151 3.15 -19.44 14.44
N LYS A 152 3.92 -20.24 15.19
CA LYS A 152 5.36 -20.10 15.35
C LYS A 152 6.00 -21.48 15.46
N CYS A 153 7.25 -21.58 15.01
CA CYS A 153 8.07 -22.79 15.10
C CYS A 153 9.39 -22.47 15.81
N PRO A 154 9.38 -22.11 17.11
CA PRO A 154 10.61 -21.76 17.82
C PRO A 154 11.60 -22.94 17.90
N GLY A 155 11.14 -24.19 17.99
CA GLY A 155 11.99 -25.38 17.99
C GLY A 155 12.73 -25.60 16.67
N ALA A 156 12.16 -25.17 15.54
CA ALA A 156 12.81 -25.25 14.25
C ALA A 156 13.89 -24.17 14.03
N ALA A 157 14.00 -23.16 14.90
CA ALA A 157 14.95 -22.05 14.74
C ALA A 157 16.44 -22.48 14.74
N ALA A 158 16.74 -23.67 15.28
CA ALA A 158 18.09 -24.26 15.28
C ALA A 158 18.43 -25.07 14.02
N ALA A 159 17.53 -25.14 13.03
CA ALA A 159 17.77 -25.87 11.79
C ALA A 159 18.99 -25.33 11.03
N VAL A 160 19.83 -26.24 10.54
CA VAL A 160 21.08 -25.87 9.82
C VAL A 160 20.83 -25.55 8.33
N SER A 161 19.63 -25.78 7.85
CA SER A 161 19.24 -25.47 6.47
C SER A 161 17.75 -25.12 6.38
N PHE A 162 17.38 -24.36 5.34
CA PHE A 162 15.99 -24.00 5.10
C PHE A 162 15.06 -25.21 4.87
N PRO A 163 15.45 -26.24 4.08
CA PRO A 163 14.65 -27.49 3.99
C PRO A 163 14.40 -28.15 5.34
N GLN A 164 15.42 -28.21 6.19
CA GLN A 164 15.30 -28.78 7.54
C GLN A 164 14.36 -27.93 8.42
N PHE A 165 14.46 -26.61 8.35
CA PHE A 165 13.53 -25.71 9.03
C PHE A 165 12.07 -26.01 8.66
N ILE A 166 11.77 -26.14 7.35
CA ILE A 166 10.42 -26.41 6.87
C ILE A 166 9.88 -27.75 7.44
N GLN A 167 10.69 -28.80 7.43
CA GLN A 167 10.28 -30.11 7.93
C GLN A 167 10.11 -30.13 9.46
N GLN A 168 11.01 -29.51 10.20
CA GLN A 168 10.93 -29.42 11.66
C GLN A 168 9.74 -28.56 12.09
N CYS A 169 9.51 -27.42 11.40
CA CYS A 169 8.36 -26.57 11.65
C CYS A 169 7.04 -27.32 11.44
N ALA A 170 6.90 -28.06 10.34
CA ALA A 170 5.70 -28.85 10.10
C ALA A 170 5.50 -29.96 11.16
N ALA A 171 6.59 -30.58 11.65
CA ALA A 171 6.54 -31.56 12.72
C ALA A 171 6.12 -30.93 14.07
N GLU A 172 6.66 -29.75 14.40
CA GLU A 172 6.32 -29.00 15.61
C GLU A 172 4.85 -28.58 15.65
N LEU A 173 4.29 -28.13 14.51
CA LEU A 173 2.88 -27.77 14.40
C LEU A 173 1.93 -28.98 14.49
N GLY A 174 2.43 -30.18 14.24
CA GLY A 174 1.66 -31.41 14.34
C GLY A 174 0.53 -31.55 13.30
N PRO A 175 -0.43 -32.47 13.53
CA PRO A 175 -1.52 -32.76 12.59
C PRO A 175 -2.44 -31.56 12.34
N GLY A 176 -2.67 -30.73 13.34
CA GLY A 176 -3.54 -29.55 13.25
C GLY A 176 -3.10 -28.51 12.22
N ARG A 177 -1.82 -28.53 11.75
CA ARG A 177 -1.30 -27.59 10.74
C ARG A 177 -2.12 -27.56 9.44
N SER A 178 -2.77 -28.64 9.13
CA SER A 178 -3.54 -28.81 7.88
C SER A 178 -4.90 -28.07 7.90
N TYR A 179 -5.31 -27.53 9.05
CA TYR A 179 -6.56 -26.81 9.23
C TYR A 179 -6.38 -25.30 9.35
N TYR A 180 -5.25 -24.78 8.89
CA TYR A 180 -4.99 -23.35 8.74
C TYR A 180 -5.13 -22.93 7.29
N THR A 181 -6.29 -23.27 6.67
CA THR A 181 -6.59 -22.99 5.27
C THR A 181 -7.49 -21.78 5.11
N SER A 182 -7.58 -21.26 3.87
CA SER A 182 -8.52 -20.20 3.50
C SER A 182 -9.97 -20.61 3.72
N LYS A 183 -10.30 -21.89 3.50
CA LYS A 183 -11.63 -22.48 3.77
C LYS A 183 -11.95 -22.41 5.26
N ASP A 184 -11.00 -22.78 6.12
CA ASP A 184 -11.18 -22.72 7.57
C ASP A 184 -11.35 -21.27 8.06
N SER A 185 -10.60 -20.32 7.48
CA SER A 185 -10.78 -18.89 7.76
C SER A 185 -12.17 -18.39 7.36
N ALA A 186 -12.71 -18.86 6.24
CA ALA A 186 -14.08 -18.53 5.82
C ALA A 186 -15.14 -19.14 6.77
N LEU A 187 -14.91 -20.34 7.28
CA LEU A 187 -15.78 -20.95 8.31
C LEU A 187 -15.72 -20.19 9.64
N ASP A 188 -14.54 -19.66 10.01
CA ASP A 188 -14.39 -18.79 11.18
C ASP A 188 -15.16 -17.48 11.04
N MET A 189 -15.15 -16.90 9.84
CA MET A 189 -15.93 -15.68 9.58
C MET A 189 -17.41 -15.89 9.85
N ASP A 190 -18.00 -17.03 9.46
CA ASP A 190 -19.41 -17.28 9.71
C ASP A 190 -19.69 -17.51 11.20
N ALA A 191 -18.79 -18.13 11.94
CA ALA A 191 -18.86 -18.23 13.40
C ALA A 191 -18.83 -16.85 14.06
N ILE A 192 -17.96 -15.94 13.60
CA ILE A 192 -17.89 -14.55 14.08
C ILE A 192 -19.17 -13.79 13.71
N ARG A 193 -19.66 -13.90 12.46
CA ARG A 193 -20.92 -13.29 12.02
C ARG A 193 -22.09 -13.68 12.94
N THR A 194 -22.17 -14.96 13.25
CA THR A 194 -23.19 -15.50 14.15
C THR A 194 -23.05 -14.97 15.58
N ALA A 195 -21.82 -14.94 16.11
CA ALA A 195 -21.53 -14.44 17.46
C ALA A 195 -21.82 -12.93 17.61
N VAL A 196 -21.63 -12.15 16.54
CA VAL A 196 -21.95 -10.72 16.51
C VAL A 196 -23.46 -10.47 16.23
N GLY A 197 -24.20 -11.49 15.79
CA GLY A 197 -25.64 -11.39 15.54
C GLY A 197 -26.02 -10.70 14.23
N VAL A 198 -25.14 -10.72 13.21
CA VAL A 198 -25.39 -10.09 11.91
C VAL A 198 -25.91 -11.13 10.91
N GLU A 199 -27.01 -10.82 10.20
CA GLU A 199 -27.60 -11.74 9.22
C GLU A 199 -26.77 -11.84 7.95
N LYS A 200 -26.43 -10.69 7.35
CA LYS A 200 -25.66 -10.60 6.10
C LYS A 200 -24.49 -9.65 6.21
N VAL A 201 -23.41 -9.98 5.52
CA VAL A 201 -22.19 -9.19 5.50
C VAL A 201 -21.76 -8.84 4.09
N THR A 202 -21.20 -7.65 3.92
CA THR A 202 -20.32 -7.34 2.80
C THR A 202 -18.90 -7.69 3.21
N VAL A 203 -18.14 -8.39 2.37
CA VAL A 203 -16.76 -8.74 2.68
C VAL A 203 -15.82 -7.85 1.88
N TYR A 204 -15.03 -7.03 2.59
CA TYR A 204 -13.87 -6.36 2.05
C TYR A 204 -12.64 -7.23 2.29
N GLY A 205 -11.94 -7.60 1.24
CA GLY A 205 -10.68 -8.31 1.33
C GLY A 205 -9.57 -7.57 0.58
N VAL A 206 -8.36 -7.58 1.14
CA VAL A 206 -7.16 -7.09 0.45
C VAL A 206 -6.19 -8.23 0.21
N SER A 207 -5.58 -8.30 -1.01
CA SER A 207 -4.56 -9.33 -1.32
C SER A 207 -5.10 -10.75 -1.08
N TYR A 208 -4.43 -11.58 -0.29
CA TYR A 208 -4.92 -12.90 0.13
C TYR A 208 -6.34 -12.85 0.72
N GLY A 209 -6.70 -11.78 1.46
CA GLY A 209 -8.06 -11.63 1.99
C GLY A 209 -9.15 -11.61 0.91
N THR A 210 -8.82 -11.28 -0.35
CA THR A 210 -9.76 -11.37 -1.49
C THR A 210 -10.09 -12.82 -1.85
N TYR A 211 -9.13 -13.73 -1.68
CA TYR A 211 -9.35 -15.15 -1.90
C TYR A 211 -10.27 -15.74 -0.83
N VAL A 212 -10.01 -15.43 0.45
CA VAL A 212 -10.90 -15.82 1.56
C VAL A 212 -12.32 -15.25 1.38
N ALA A 213 -12.45 -14.00 0.93
CA ALA A 213 -13.74 -13.37 0.65
C ALA A 213 -14.53 -14.11 -0.45
N GLN A 214 -13.86 -14.57 -1.51
CA GLN A 214 -14.47 -15.37 -2.58
C GLN A 214 -14.93 -16.74 -2.05
N LEU A 215 -14.13 -17.39 -1.21
CA LEU A 215 -14.50 -18.67 -0.60
C LEU A 215 -15.68 -18.51 0.36
N TYR A 216 -15.69 -17.46 1.18
CA TYR A 216 -16.81 -17.15 2.08
C TYR A 216 -18.12 -17.00 1.29
N ALA A 217 -18.11 -16.22 0.21
CA ALA A 217 -19.30 -16.01 -0.61
C ALA A 217 -19.84 -17.32 -1.24
N ARG A 218 -18.95 -18.25 -1.61
CA ARG A 218 -19.33 -19.57 -2.14
C ARG A 218 -19.87 -20.50 -1.07
N LEU A 219 -19.29 -20.47 0.14
CA LEU A 219 -19.72 -21.30 1.27
C LEU A 219 -21.02 -20.79 1.90
N PHE A 220 -21.18 -19.47 1.97
CA PHE A 220 -22.30 -18.81 2.67
C PHE A 220 -23.01 -17.78 1.76
N PRO A 221 -23.58 -18.22 0.61
CA PRO A 221 -24.21 -17.30 -0.34
C PRO A 221 -25.41 -16.55 0.28
N ALA A 222 -26.16 -17.18 1.20
CA ALA A 222 -27.29 -16.55 1.89
C ALA A 222 -26.85 -15.45 2.87
N HIS A 223 -25.64 -15.55 3.42
CA HIS A 223 -25.08 -14.60 4.39
C HIS A 223 -24.18 -13.53 3.74
N THR A 224 -23.98 -13.59 2.42
CA THR A 224 -23.13 -12.64 1.71
C THR A 224 -23.97 -11.62 0.94
N ALA A 225 -23.86 -10.35 1.31
CA ALA A 225 -24.56 -9.26 0.62
C ALA A 225 -23.80 -8.76 -0.61
N ALA A 226 -22.49 -8.61 -0.51
CA ALA A 226 -21.62 -8.10 -1.58
C ALA A 226 -20.14 -8.39 -1.27
N LEU A 227 -19.26 -8.22 -2.28
CA LEU A 227 -17.81 -8.26 -2.12
C LEU A 227 -17.16 -6.94 -2.55
N VAL A 228 -16.15 -6.51 -1.81
CA VAL A 228 -15.20 -5.47 -2.24
C VAL A 228 -13.80 -6.09 -2.20
N LEU A 229 -13.23 -6.28 -3.37
CA LEU A 229 -11.97 -7.03 -3.57
C LEU A 229 -10.88 -6.05 -4.01
N ASP A 230 -9.87 -5.86 -3.16
CA ASP A 230 -8.74 -4.95 -3.38
C ASP A 230 -7.47 -5.75 -3.66
N SER A 231 -6.84 -5.54 -4.82
CA SER A 231 -5.60 -6.24 -5.19
C SER A 231 -5.80 -7.76 -5.21
N VAL A 232 -6.51 -8.22 -6.24
CA VAL A 232 -7.25 -9.48 -6.23
C VAL A 232 -6.39 -10.69 -6.55
N VAL A 233 -6.39 -11.68 -5.66
CA VAL A 233 -5.93 -13.05 -5.94
C VAL A 233 -6.95 -13.75 -6.83
N ALA A 234 -6.49 -14.43 -7.87
CA ALA A 234 -7.32 -15.21 -8.78
C ALA A 234 -8.16 -16.26 -8.03
N SER A 235 -9.31 -16.64 -8.58
CA SER A 235 -10.20 -17.63 -7.96
C SER A 235 -9.59 -19.04 -7.89
N THR A 236 -8.58 -19.29 -8.72
CA THR A 236 -7.77 -20.52 -8.75
C THR A 236 -6.63 -20.51 -7.72
N GLY A 237 -6.50 -19.43 -6.93
CA GLY A 237 -5.36 -19.23 -6.03
C GLY A 237 -4.17 -18.60 -6.74
N VAL A 238 -2.99 -18.67 -6.11
CA VAL A 238 -1.73 -18.18 -6.69
C VAL A 238 -1.17 -19.24 -7.63
N ASP A 239 -0.63 -18.80 -8.75
CA ASP A 239 0.01 -19.69 -9.73
C ASP A 239 1.36 -20.18 -9.21
N ALA A 240 1.53 -21.52 -9.10
CA ALA A 240 2.73 -22.14 -8.55
C ALA A 240 4.04 -21.74 -9.23
N PHE A 241 4.00 -21.22 -10.45
CA PHE A 241 5.16 -20.71 -11.19
C PHE A 241 5.19 -19.20 -11.32
N LEU A 242 4.29 -18.47 -10.66
CA LEU A 242 4.18 -17.01 -10.70
C LEU A 242 4.03 -16.44 -12.14
N ARG A 243 3.45 -17.20 -13.08
CA ARG A 243 3.30 -16.78 -14.49
C ARG A 243 2.60 -15.42 -14.64
N PRO A 244 1.50 -15.11 -13.92
CA PRO A 244 0.87 -13.80 -13.98
C PRO A 244 1.81 -12.66 -13.59
N ASN A 245 2.68 -12.85 -12.60
CA ASN A 245 3.64 -11.87 -12.13
C ASN A 245 4.72 -11.59 -13.19
N PHE A 246 5.24 -12.61 -13.87
CA PHE A 246 6.19 -12.44 -14.97
C PHE A 246 5.55 -11.73 -16.17
N THR A 247 4.39 -12.19 -16.61
CA THR A 247 3.72 -11.64 -17.80
C THR A 247 3.21 -10.21 -17.61
N SER A 248 2.94 -9.79 -16.36
CA SER A 248 2.45 -8.45 -16.05
C SER A 248 3.55 -7.38 -15.96
N ILE A 249 4.84 -7.74 -15.88
CA ILE A 249 5.95 -6.79 -15.75
C ILE A 249 5.92 -5.72 -16.85
N SER A 250 5.67 -6.10 -18.08
CA SER A 250 5.57 -5.17 -19.20
C SER A 250 4.46 -4.14 -18.99
N GLY A 251 3.30 -4.60 -18.49
CA GLY A 251 2.14 -3.77 -18.20
C GLY A 251 2.37 -2.78 -17.05
N VAL A 252 2.96 -3.24 -15.93
CA VAL A 252 3.20 -2.37 -14.77
C VAL A 252 4.27 -1.31 -15.06
N LEU A 253 5.31 -1.66 -15.84
CA LEU A 253 6.31 -0.69 -16.30
C LEU A 253 5.71 0.33 -17.28
N ALA A 254 4.80 -0.10 -18.15
CA ALA A 254 4.09 0.79 -19.06
C ALA A 254 3.13 1.73 -18.29
N ALA A 255 2.45 1.21 -17.25
CA ALA A 255 1.58 2.00 -16.37
C ALA A 255 2.36 3.09 -15.63
N ASN A 256 3.52 2.74 -15.06
CA ASN A 256 4.41 3.69 -14.38
C ASN A 256 4.89 4.84 -15.31
N CYS A 257 5.09 4.53 -16.59
CA CYS A 257 5.48 5.51 -17.60
C CYS A 257 4.30 6.10 -18.40
N SER A 258 3.05 5.76 -18.05
CA SER A 258 1.87 6.24 -18.77
C SER A 258 1.75 7.76 -18.71
N GLN A 259 0.89 8.35 -19.55
CA GLN A 259 0.70 9.81 -19.62
C GLN A 259 2.02 10.58 -19.82
N HIS A 260 2.98 10.00 -20.54
CA HIS A 260 4.32 10.58 -20.80
C HIS A 260 5.16 10.87 -19.54
N GLN A 261 4.90 10.22 -18.40
CA GLN A 261 5.63 10.48 -17.15
C GLN A 261 7.15 10.20 -17.30
N CYS A 262 7.56 9.20 -18.08
CA CYS A 262 8.97 8.87 -18.30
C CYS A 262 9.64 9.70 -19.43
N ARG A 263 9.00 10.79 -19.90
CA ARG A 263 9.59 11.64 -20.95
C ARG A 263 10.94 12.21 -20.52
N GLY A 264 11.98 11.94 -21.32
CA GLY A 264 13.35 12.36 -21.03
C GLY A 264 14.08 11.47 -19.99
N ILE A 265 13.51 10.30 -19.67
CA ILE A 265 14.12 9.24 -18.86
C ILE A 265 14.34 8.01 -19.74
N THR A 266 13.25 7.42 -20.20
CA THR A 266 13.26 6.26 -21.10
C THR A 266 12.03 6.29 -22.02
N ARG A 267 12.16 5.68 -23.21
CA ARG A 267 11.05 5.41 -24.13
C ARG A 267 10.62 3.95 -24.08
N THR A 268 11.47 3.07 -23.54
CA THR A 268 11.31 1.61 -23.57
C THR A 268 11.70 1.01 -22.22
N PRO A 269 10.92 1.22 -21.13
CA PRO A 269 11.30 0.78 -19.79
C PRO A 269 11.50 -0.75 -19.71
N LEU A 270 10.72 -1.53 -20.44
CA LEU A 270 10.90 -2.99 -20.52
C LEU A 270 12.24 -3.36 -21.16
N ASN A 271 12.65 -2.70 -22.23
CA ASN A 271 13.95 -2.97 -22.86
C ASN A 271 15.13 -2.58 -21.94
N ASP A 272 14.98 -1.51 -21.16
CA ASP A 272 15.97 -1.16 -20.15
C ASP A 272 16.08 -2.25 -19.07
N LEU A 273 14.95 -2.79 -18.60
CA LEU A 273 14.94 -3.93 -17.66
C LEU A 273 15.55 -5.19 -18.32
N LYS A 274 15.20 -5.52 -19.57
CA LYS A 274 15.80 -6.65 -20.33
C LYS A 274 17.32 -6.56 -20.38
N ARG A 275 17.87 -5.38 -20.66
CA ARG A 275 19.32 -5.14 -20.67
C ARG A 275 19.95 -5.31 -19.28
N LEU A 276 19.24 -4.84 -18.24
CA LEU A 276 19.72 -4.95 -16.87
C LEU A 276 19.74 -6.41 -16.39
N THR A 277 18.67 -7.18 -16.63
CA THR A 277 18.60 -8.61 -16.29
C THR A 277 19.61 -9.45 -17.06
N ALA A 278 19.82 -9.16 -18.36
CA ALA A 278 20.87 -9.80 -19.15
C ALA A 278 22.27 -9.55 -18.57
N ARG A 279 22.53 -8.30 -18.12
CA ARG A 279 23.79 -7.95 -17.45
C ARG A 279 23.96 -8.65 -16.10
N ALA A 280 22.88 -8.80 -15.32
CA ALA A 280 22.89 -9.56 -14.06
C ALA A 280 23.22 -11.03 -14.34
N ARG A 281 22.62 -11.67 -15.35
CA ARG A 281 22.90 -13.05 -15.74
C ARG A 281 24.34 -13.26 -16.17
N SER A 282 24.86 -12.41 -17.05
CA SER A 282 26.22 -12.57 -17.59
C SER A 282 27.31 -12.41 -16.54
N LYS A 283 27.04 -11.70 -15.44
CA LYS A 283 27.99 -11.44 -14.35
C LYS A 283 27.70 -12.22 -13.05
N GLY A 284 26.63 -13.03 -13.04
CA GLY A 284 26.08 -13.66 -11.82
C GLY A 284 25.27 -12.70 -10.98
N ALA A 285 25.75 -11.47 -10.79
CA ALA A 285 25.04 -10.39 -10.10
C ALA A 285 25.51 -9.01 -10.61
N LEU A 286 24.66 -8.00 -10.45
CA LEU A 286 25.08 -6.59 -10.58
C LEU A 286 25.87 -6.18 -9.36
N SER A 287 26.98 -5.47 -9.53
CA SER A 287 27.70 -4.81 -8.45
C SER A 287 27.13 -3.42 -8.24
N LEU A 288 26.41 -3.22 -7.15
CA LEU A 288 25.72 -1.99 -6.80
C LEU A 288 26.28 -1.42 -5.50
N ARG A 289 25.98 -0.14 -5.21
CA ARG A 289 26.43 0.56 -4.00
C ARG A 289 25.30 1.36 -3.38
N TYR A 290 25.27 1.37 -2.06
CA TYR A 290 24.38 2.25 -1.29
C TYR A 290 25.12 2.87 -0.11
N VAL A 291 24.51 3.86 0.52
CA VAL A 291 25.01 4.47 1.76
C VAL A 291 24.13 4.02 2.91
N ASP A 292 24.75 3.44 3.97
CA ASP A 292 24.03 2.97 5.13
C ASP A 292 23.58 4.13 6.06
N LYS A 293 22.79 3.80 7.10
CA LYS A 293 22.30 4.78 8.09
C LYS A 293 23.39 5.50 8.88
N ALA A 294 24.62 5.02 8.85
CA ALA A 294 25.79 5.66 9.44
C ALA A 294 26.53 6.56 8.43
N GLY A 295 26.06 6.64 7.20
CA GLY A 295 26.67 7.44 6.14
C GLY A 295 27.86 6.75 5.43
N LYS A 296 28.06 5.45 5.64
CA LYS A 296 29.15 4.66 5.03
C LYS A 296 28.66 4.00 3.76
N VAL A 297 29.54 3.98 2.73
CA VAL A 297 29.29 3.26 1.48
C VAL A 297 29.39 1.75 1.73
N ARG A 298 28.42 1.01 1.16
CA ARG A 298 28.34 -0.45 1.19
C ARG A 298 28.14 -0.97 -0.22
N ASP A 299 28.69 -2.13 -0.49
CA ASP A 299 28.41 -2.87 -1.70
C ASP A 299 27.20 -3.79 -1.50
N VAL A 300 26.41 -3.99 -2.56
CA VAL A 300 25.28 -4.92 -2.61
C VAL A 300 25.23 -5.57 -3.99
N GLY A 301 25.05 -6.89 -4.03
CA GLY A 301 24.79 -7.64 -5.26
C GLY A 301 23.29 -7.61 -5.58
N ALA A 302 22.95 -7.67 -6.88
CA ALA A 302 21.59 -7.94 -7.31
C ALA A 302 21.61 -8.95 -8.46
N THR A 303 21.14 -10.16 -8.20
CA THR A 303 20.94 -11.22 -9.20
C THR A 303 19.68 -10.94 -10.03
N GLN A 304 19.39 -11.75 -11.04
CA GLN A 304 18.10 -11.64 -11.72
C GLN A 304 16.93 -12.02 -10.82
N ALA A 305 17.10 -12.92 -9.85
CA ALA A 305 16.07 -13.27 -8.90
C ALA A 305 15.76 -12.08 -7.97
N ASP A 306 16.80 -11.38 -7.48
CA ASP A 306 16.61 -10.17 -6.68
C ASP A 306 15.89 -9.06 -7.47
N LEU A 307 16.18 -8.91 -8.77
CA LEU A 307 15.47 -7.97 -9.64
C LEU A 307 13.99 -8.34 -9.80
N PHE A 308 13.66 -9.62 -9.93
CA PHE A 308 12.27 -10.05 -10.00
C PHE A 308 11.55 -9.86 -8.66
N TYR A 309 12.16 -10.30 -7.55
CA TYR A 309 11.65 -10.08 -6.20
C TYR A 309 11.36 -8.59 -5.96
N PHE A 310 12.31 -7.72 -6.36
CA PHE A 310 12.13 -6.28 -6.27
C PHE A 310 10.90 -5.79 -7.05
N MET A 311 10.64 -6.30 -8.25
CA MET A 311 9.47 -5.93 -9.05
C MET A 311 8.16 -6.38 -8.42
N VAL A 312 8.16 -7.47 -7.67
CA VAL A 312 6.97 -7.99 -6.98
C VAL A 312 6.80 -7.29 -5.63
N GLU A 313 7.81 -7.38 -4.74
CA GLU A 313 7.67 -7.07 -3.31
C GLU A 313 8.06 -5.64 -2.93
N VAL A 314 8.84 -4.92 -3.73
CA VAL A 314 9.26 -3.56 -3.37
C VAL A 314 8.61 -2.51 -4.27
N PHE A 315 8.66 -2.73 -5.58
CA PHE A 315 8.05 -1.83 -6.55
C PHE A 315 6.55 -1.69 -6.33
N SER A 316 5.85 -2.79 -6.06
CA SER A 316 4.39 -2.78 -5.90
C SER A 316 3.90 -2.03 -4.65
N PHE A 317 4.73 -1.93 -3.60
CA PHE A 317 4.30 -1.34 -2.32
C PHE A 317 4.71 0.11 -2.11
N ASP A 318 5.62 0.68 -2.91
CA ASP A 318 6.18 2.01 -2.63
C ASP A 318 6.17 2.93 -3.85
N ALA A 319 5.32 3.95 -3.81
CA ALA A 319 5.18 4.93 -4.90
C ALA A 319 6.45 5.76 -5.13
N ALA A 320 7.25 6.03 -4.09
CA ALA A 320 8.52 6.75 -4.23
C ALA A 320 9.57 5.86 -4.90
N VAL A 321 9.59 4.55 -4.57
CA VAL A 321 10.43 3.55 -5.26
C VAL A 321 10.02 3.44 -6.73
N ARG A 322 8.72 3.31 -7.03
CA ARG A 322 8.20 3.27 -8.41
C ARG A 322 8.67 4.47 -9.22
N SER A 323 8.61 5.65 -8.63
CA SER A 323 9.04 6.89 -9.31
C SER A 323 10.55 6.93 -9.59
N ARG A 324 11.38 6.29 -8.77
CA ARG A 324 12.84 6.26 -8.93
C ARG A 324 13.33 5.19 -9.90
N LEU A 325 12.61 4.08 -10.03
CA LEU A 325 13.08 2.90 -10.75
C LEU A 325 13.51 3.16 -12.19
N PRO A 326 12.77 3.90 -13.05
CA PRO A 326 13.19 4.13 -14.44
C PRO A 326 14.54 4.86 -14.54
N GLY A 327 14.76 5.88 -13.72
CA GLY A 327 16.02 6.62 -13.65
C GLY A 327 17.17 5.78 -13.09
N ALA A 328 16.89 4.99 -12.04
CA ALA A 328 17.87 4.11 -11.41
C ALA A 328 18.36 3.00 -12.35
N ILE A 329 17.46 2.35 -13.11
CA ILE A 329 17.85 1.38 -14.14
C ILE A 329 18.76 2.04 -15.19
N ARG A 330 18.39 3.21 -15.68
CA ARG A 330 19.20 3.96 -16.67
C ARG A 330 20.56 4.36 -16.10
N SER A 331 20.63 4.75 -14.83
CA SER A 331 21.91 5.05 -14.14
C SER A 331 22.80 3.81 -14.05
N ALA A 332 22.26 2.65 -13.64
CA ALA A 332 23.01 1.40 -13.56
C ALA A 332 23.51 0.92 -14.92
N LEU A 333 22.70 1.07 -15.98
CA LEU A 333 23.11 0.76 -17.35
C LEU A 333 24.22 1.70 -17.85
N ALA A 334 24.28 2.93 -17.36
CA ALA A 334 25.32 3.92 -17.64
C ALA A 334 26.57 3.79 -16.74
N GLY A 335 26.58 2.84 -15.79
CA GLY A 335 27.71 2.56 -14.91
C GLY A 335 27.68 3.26 -13.55
N ASP A 336 26.60 3.97 -13.20
CA ASP A 336 26.40 4.54 -11.85
C ASP A 336 25.70 3.53 -10.94
N PRO A 337 26.39 2.93 -9.93
CA PRO A 337 25.82 1.88 -9.10
C PRO A 337 24.91 2.38 -7.97
N TYR A 338 24.91 3.67 -7.66
CA TYR A 338 24.28 4.20 -6.44
C TYR A 338 22.75 4.30 -6.51
N PRO A 339 22.12 4.84 -7.57
CA PRO A 339 20.67 4.99 -7.60
C PRO A 339 19.92 3.67 -7.47
N LEU A 340 20.37 2.64 -8.21
CA LEU A 340 19.77 1.31 -8.12
C LEU A 340 20.17 0.61 -6.80
N GLY A 341 21.43 0.73 -6.38
CA GLY A 341 21.90 0.13 -5.13
C GLY A 341 21.14 0.61 -3.89
N ARG A 342 20.73 1.88 -3.86
CA ARG A 342 19.85 2.39 -2.79
C ARG A 342 18.51 1.65 -2.74
N LEU A 343 17.93 1.30 -3.88
CA LEU A 343 16.66 0.58 -3.93
C LEU A 343 16.80 -0.89 -3.46
N PHE A 344 18.01 -1.44 -3.51
CA PHE A 344 18.36 -2.77 -3.01
C PHE A 344 19.00 -2.76 -1.62
N ALA A 345 19.10 -1.59 -0.99
CA ALA A 345 19.63 -1.49 0.37
C ALA A 345 18.70 -2.18 1.37
N PRO A 346 19.24 -2.87 2.39
CA PRO A 346 18.42 -3.45 3.44
C PRO A 346 17.53 -2.39 4.10
N SER A 347 16.24 -2.68 4.21
CA SER A 347 15.29 -1.78 4.87
C SER A 347 15.32 -1.97 6.38
N PRO A 348 15.50 -0.89 7.17
CA PRO A 348 15.48 -0.99 8.65
C PRO A 348 14.10 -1.38 9.21
N GLY A 349 13.03 -1.22 8.41
CA GLY A 349 11.64 -1.44 8.86
C GLY A 349 11.12 -2.87 8.71
N ALA A 350 11.83 -3.75 8.00
CA ALA A 350 11.38 -5.13 7.80
C ALA A 350 11.23 -5.92 9.12
N ALA A 351 11.97 -5.55 10.17
CA ALA A 351 11.89 -6.20 11.47
C ALA A 351 10.71 -5.71 12.36
N SER A 352 10.15 -4.54 12.10
CA SER A 352 9.10 -3.95 12.96
C SER A 352 7.69 -4.52 12.71
N ASN A 353 7.47 -5.22 11.61
CA ASN A 353 6.18 -5.84 11.26
C ASN A 353 6.11 -7.34 11.62
N ALA A 354 7.17 -7.92 12.14
CA ALA A 354 7.21 -9.34 12.54
C ALA A 354 6.19 -9.71 13.63
N GLN A 355 5.66 -8.73 14.38
CA GLN A 355 4.59 -8.97 15.35
C GLN A 355 3.19 -9.00 14.70
N ALA A 356 3.04 -8.43 13.50
CA ALA A 356 1.77 -8.35 12.79
C ALA A 356 1.63 -9.42 11.69
N SER A 357 2.66 -10.24 11.45
CA SER A 357 2.64 -11.28 10.42
C SER A 357 3.20 -12.60 10.94
N SER A 358 2.70 -13.72 10.40
CA SER A 358 3.14 -15.08 10.69
C SER A 358 3.62 -15.77 9.42
N ASP A 359 4.95 -15.82 9.24
CA ASP A 359 5.57 -16.57 8.14
C ASP A 359 5.27 -18.08 8.25
N THR A 360 5.08 -18.57 9.48
CA THR A 360 4.68 -19.96 9.73
C THR A 360 3.27 -20.26 9.20
N LEU A 361 2.33 -19.32 9.39
CA LEU A 361 1.00 -19.46 8.80
C LEU A 361 1.08 -19.42 7.27
N TYR A 362 1.91 -18.55 6.70
CA TYR A 362 2.14 -18.51 5.25
C TYR A 362 2.53 -19.89 4.73
N LEU A 363 3.52 -20.54 5.36
CA LEU A 363 3.93 -21.90 4.99
C LEU A 363 2.78 -22.92 5.13
N ALA A 364 2.08 -22.93 6.27
CA ALA A 364 1.02 -23.89 6.55
C ALA A 364 -0.13 -23.76 5.54
N THR A 365 -0.59 -22.54 5.27
CA THR A 365 -1.68 -22.27 4.33
C THR A 365 -1.26 -22.57 2.90
N ARG A 366 -0.17 -21.97 2.42
CA ARG A 366 0.26 -22.09 1.01
C ARG A 366 0.59 -23.52 0.62
N CYS A 367 1.36 -24.22 1.48
CA CYS A 367 1.77 -25.59 1.17
C CYS A 367 0.65 -26.63 1.33
N THR A 368 -0.47 -26.26 1.97
CA THR A 368 -1.63 -27.16 2.12
C THR A 368 -2.66 -26.97 1.00
N GLU A 369 -2.88 -25.72 0.54
CA GLU A 369 -4.02 -25.44 -0.37
C GLU A 369 -3.63 -25.09 -1.81
N GLU A 370 -2.36 -24.78 -2.08
CA GLU A 370 -1.94 -24.41 -3.43
C GLU A 370 -1.82 -25.62 -4.35
N SER A 371 -2.21 -25.43 -5.61
CA SER A 371 -2.14 -26.47 -6.64
C SER A 371 -0.71 -26.62 -7.16
N PHE A 372 0.01 -27.61 -6.66
CA PHE A 372 1.36 -27.95 -7.13
C PHE A 372 1.33 -29.09 -8.15
N PRO A 373 2.38 -29.25 -9.00
CA PRO A 373 2.46 -30.30 -9.99
C PRO A 373 2.81 -31.69 -9.42
N TRP A 374 2.62 -31.89 -8.11
CA TRP A 374 2.88 -33.16 -7.41
C TRP A 374 1.75 -33.50 -6.44
N LEU A 375 1.72 -34.76 -6.00
CA LEU A 375 0.81 -35.18 -4.94
C LEU A 375 1.43 -34.94 -3.55
N PRO A 376 0.64 -34.61 -2.52
CA PRO A 376 1.16 -34.44 -1.16
C PRO A 376 1.94 -35.66 -0.62
N THR A 377 1.65 -36.86 -1.12
CA THR A 377 2.31 -38.12 -0.75
C THR A 377 3.61 -38.42 -1.50
N ASP A 378 3.94 -37.64 -2.54
CA ASP A 378 5.19 -37.82 -3.29
C ASP A 378 6.42 -37.52 -2.42
N SER A 379 7.51 -38.25 -2.66
CA SER A 379 8.80 -37.95 -2.03
C SER A 379 9.32 -36.56 -2.47
N VAL A 380 10.19 -35.95 -1.68
CA VAL A 380 10.83 -34.67 -2.03
C VAL A 380 11.52 -34.73 -3.40
N THR A 381 12.19 -35.84 -3.70
CA THR A 381 12.84 -36.05 -5.00
C THR A 381 11.82 -36.07 -6.13
N THR A 382 10.72 -36.82 -5.96
CA THR A 382 9.64 -36.91 -6.95
C THR A 382 8.98 -35.55 -7.17
N ARG A 383 8.71 -34.78 -6.10
CA ARG A 383 8.14 -33.42 -6.19
C ARG A 383 9.05 -32.49 -6.99
N LYS A 384 10.36 -32.51 -6.73
CA LYS A 384 11.35 -31.71 -7.50
C LYS A 384 11.35 -32.10 -8.98
N THR A 385 11.34 -33.41 -9.29
CA THR A 385 11.29 -33.89 -10.68
C THR A 385 10.03 -33.42 -11.37
N LYS A 386 8.86 -33.56 -10.73
CA LYS A 386 7.57 -33.12 -11.30
C LYS A 386 7.52 -31.59 -11.48
N ALA A 387 8.06 -30.81 -10.53
CA ALA A 387 8.15 -29.36 -10.66
C ALA A 387 9.02 -28.94 -11.86
N MET A 388 10.19 -29.57 -12.01
CA MET A 388 11.07 -29.33 -13.17
C MET A 388 10.43 -29.71 -14.50
N SER A 389 9.75 -30.87 -14.55
CA SER A 389 9.02 -31.31 -15.75
C SER A 389 7.90 -30.35 -16.10
N ALA A 390 7.09 -29.92 -15.12
CA ALA A 390 6.01 -28.96 -15.36
C ALA A 390 6.55 -27.60 -15.80
N LEU A 391 7.67 -27.12 -15.21
CA LEU A 391 8.32 -25.90 -15.65
C LEU A 391 8.82 -25.97 -17.09
N SER A 392 9.41 -27.11 -17.49
CA SER A 392 9.93 -27.32 -18.85
C SER A 392 8.83 -27.34 -19.92
N ALA A 393 7.59 -27.62 -19.54
CA ALA A 393 6.42 -27.55 -20.42
C ALA A 393 5.90 -26.09 -20.63
N ILE A 394 6.36 -25.13 -19.84
CA ILE A 394 5.99 -23.73 -19.99
C ILE A 394 6.96 -23.05 -20.96
N ALA A 395 6.43 -22.33 -21.94
CA ALA A 395 7.27 -21.58 -22.88
C ALA A 395 8.21 -20.62 -22.13
N ALA A 396 9.50 -20.70 -22.40
CA ALA A 396 10.51 -19.86 -21.70
C ALA A 396 10.24 -18.36 -21.84
N THR A 397 9.61 -17.93 -22.93
CA THR A 397 9.19 -16.54 -23.17
C THR A 397 8.15 -16.02 -22.17
N THR A 398 7.43 -16.92 -21.46
CA THR A 398 6.51 -16.54 -20.37
C THR A 398 7.24 -15.81 -19.25
N PHE A 399 8.50 -16.14 -19.03
CA PHE A 399 9.32 -15.58 -17.94
C PHE A 399 10.15 -14.36 -18.35
N ASP A 400 10.08 -13.91 -19.62
CA ASP A 400 10.80 -12.72 -20.08
C ASP A 400 10.49 -11.47 -19.22
N PRO A 401 11.53 -10.70 -18.84
CA PRO A 401 12.95 -10.73 -19.23
C PRO A 401 13.85 -11.59 -18.32
N PHE A 402 13.29 -12.43 -17.50
CA PHE A 402 13.97 -13.36 -16.59
C PHE A 402 14.09 -14.75 -17.21
N THR A 403 14.39 -15.75 -16.40
CA THR A 403 14.49 -17.13 -16.84
C THR A 403 13.50 -18.03 -16.09
N PRO A 404 13.12 -19.19 -16.61
CA PRO A 404 12.30 -20.16 -15.90
C PRO A 404 12.84 -20.51 -14.50
N GLY A 405 14.17 -20.60 -14.33
CA GLY A 405 14.81 -20.85 -13.04
C GLY A 405 14.53 -19.79 -11.97
N THR A 406 14.26 -18.54 -12.36
CA THR A 406 13.85 -17.48 -11.42
C THR A 406 12.52 -17.82 -10.75
N SER A 407 11.58 -18.41 -11.47
CA SER A 407 10.31 -18.87 -10.93
C SER A 407 10.50 -19.92 -9.83
N LEU A 408 11.30 -20.97 -10.09
CA LEU A 408 11.57 -22.00 -9.08
C LEU A 408 12.26 -21.47 -7.83
N THR A 409 13.08 -20.41 -7.97
CA THR A 409 13.79 -19.81 -6.83
C THR A 409 12.85 -19.02 -5.93
N LEU A 410 11.85 -18.35 -6.50
CA LEU A 410 11.04 -17.34 -5.80
C LEU A 410 9.58 -17.74 -5.58
N SER A 411 9.10 -18.79 -6.26
CA SER A 411 7.74 -19.32 -6.02
C SER A 411 7.68 -20.22 -4.78
N ASP A 412 6.48 -20.49 -4.33
CA ASP A 412 6.19 -21.35 -3.19
C ASP A 412 6.68 -22.79 -3.39
N ILE A 413 6.96 -23.18 -4.63
CA ILE A 413 7.65 -24.44 -4.97
C ILE A 413 8.97 -24.57 -4.19
N SER A 414 9.74 -23.49 -4.04
CA SER A 414 11.07 -23.49 -3.42
C SER A 414 11.09 -24.05 -1.99
N PHE A 415 9.99 -23.96 -1.28
CA PHE A 415 9.84 -24.43 0.09
C PHE A 415 8.74 -25.49 0.27
N CYS A 416 7.63 -25.42 -0.45
CA CYS A 416 6.56 -26.40 -0.31
C CYS A 416 6.94 -27.82 -0.80
N VAL A 417 7.97 -27.97 -1.62
CA VAL A 417 8.53 -29.29 -1.95
C VAL A 417 8.99 -30.08 -0.72
N TYR A 418 9.33 -29.38 0.37
CA TYR A 418 9.80 -29.96 1.65
C TYR A 418 8.70 -30.09 2.70
N TRP A 419 7.50 -29.49 2.46
CA TRP A 419 6.39 -29.60 3.41
C TRP A 419 5.81 -31.01 3.41
N PRO A 420 5.74 -31.69 4.57
CA PRO A 420 5.28 -33.08 4.61
C PRO A 420 3.77 -33.17 4.34
N ALA A 421 3.35 -34.33 3.82
CA ALA A 421 1.95 -34.65 3.64
C ALA A 421 1.14 -34.49 4.94
N PRO A 422 -0.15 -34.15 4.87
CA PRO A 422 -1.03 -34.19 6.02
C PRO A 422 -1.17 -35.63 6.52
N THR A 423 -1.36 -35.81 7.82
CA THR A 423 -1.56 -37.14 8.44
C THR A 423 -2.95 -37.70 8.18
N VAL A 424 -3.92 -36.83 7.91
CA VAL A 424 -5.27 -37.17 7.48
C VAL A 424 -5.60 -36.36 6.22
N PRO A 425 -6.43 -36.90 5.31
CA PRO A 425 -6.85 -36.17 4.13
C PRO A 425 -7.56 -34.87 4.51
N VAL A 426 -7.12 -33.75 3.93
CA VAL A 426 -7.75 -32.44 4.07
C VAL A 426 -8.11 -31.96 2.67
N ASP A 427 -9.35 -31.54 2.50
CA ASP A 427 -9.81 -30.91 1.27
C ASP A 427 -10.04 -29.41 1.49
N PRO A 428 -9.09 -28.56 1.10
CA PRO A 428 -9.22 -27.11 1.21
C PRO A 428 -10.11 -26.52 0.11
N THR A 429 -10.54 -27.31 -0.86
CA THR A 429 -11.28 -26.82 -2.03
C THR A 429 -12.71 -26.41 -1.70
N VAL A 430 -13.23 -25.46 -2.44
CA VAL A 430 -14.63 -25.02 -2.41
C VAL A 430 -15.15 -25.09 -3.84
N THR A 431 -15.96 -26.10 -4.12
CA THR A 431 -16.51 -26.37 -5.46
C THR A 431 -17.82 -25.65 -5.73
N ALA A 432 -18.48 -25.11 -4.69
CA ALA A 432 -19.72 -24.36 -4.86
C ALA A 432 -19.55 -23.19 -5.85
N PRO A 433 -20.54 -22.95 -6.73
CA PRO A 433 -20.45 -21.85 -7.69
C PRO A 433 -20.47 -20.50 -7.00
N PRO A 434 -19.85 -19.47 -7.61
CA PRO A 434 -19.96 -18.09 -7.11
C PRO A 434 -21.44 -17.63 -7.12
N PRO A 435 -21.91 -16.95 -6.04
CA PRO A 435 -23.27 -16.42 -6.02
C PRO A 435 -23.42 -15.19 -6.92
N ASN A 436 -24.64 -14.92 -7.37
CA ASN A 436 -24.96 -13.73 -8.15
C ASN A 436 -25.18 -12.52 -7.23
N ILE A 437 -24.11 -11.93 -6.73
CA ILE A 437 -24.09 -10.78 -5.82
C ILE A 437 -23.27 -9.62 -6.42
N PRO A 438 -23.48 -8.37 -5.95
CA PRO A 438 -22.64 -7.24 -6.33
C PRO A 438 -21.18 -7.45 -5.91
N VAL A 439 -20.24 -7.16 -6.82
CA VAL A 439 -18.80 -7.23 -6.54
C VAL A 439 -18.10 -5.98 -7.07
N LEU A 440 -17.35 -5.30 -6.21
CA LEU A 440 -16.42 -4.23 -6.59
C LEU A 440 -15.00 -4.76 -6.58
N ILE A 441 -14.30 -4.65 -7.70
CA ILE A 441 -12.90 -5.05 -7.88
C ILE A 441 -12.05 -3.80 -8.05
N LEU A 442 -11.09 -3.59 -7.14
CA LEU A 442 -10.11 -2.52 -7.17
C LEU A 442 -8.74 -3.11 -7.52
N SER A 443 -8.08 -2.56 -8.53
CA SER A 443 -6.75 -3.02 -8.96
C SER A 443 -5.81 -1.84 -9.19
N GLY A 444 -4.67 -1.81 -8.52
CA GLY A 444 -3.58 -0.90 -8.85
C GLY A 444 -2.97 -1.27 -10.20
N GLN A 445 -2.76 -0.29 -11.09
CA GLN A 445 -2.17 -0.56 -12.41
C GLN A 445 -0.67 -0.87 -12.34
N GLU A 446 -0.04 -0.59 -11.21
CA GLU A 446 1.39 -0.85 -10.94
C GLU A 446 1.58 -2.01 -9.94
N ASP A 447 0.50 -2.77 -9.66
CA ASP A 447 0.54 -3.95 -8.80
C ASP A 447 1.11 -5.16 -9.56
N ASN A 448 2.24 -5.68 -9.10
CA ASN A 448 2.86 -6.91 -9.60
C ASN A 448 2.86 -8.04 -8.55
N VAL A 449 2.26 -7.84 -7.36
CA VAL A 449 2.01 -8.89 -6.36
C VAL A 449 0.76 -9.68 -6.79
N THR A 450 -0.36 -8.97 -6.95
CA THR A 450 -1.62 -9.50 -7.47
C THR A 450 -2.00 -8.73 -8.73
N PRO A 451 -1.38 -9.06 -9.86
CA PRO A 451 -1.60 -8.33 -11.11
C PRO A 451 -3.07 -8.26 -11.50
N ALA A 452 -3.46 -7.17 -12.15
CA ALA A 452 -4.85 -6.90 -12.54
C ALA A 452 -5.52 -8.01 -13.39
N VAL A 453 -4.75 -8.98 -13.88
CA VAL A 453 -5.28 -10.15 -14.58
C VAL A 453 -6.11 -11.05 -13.65
N GLY A 454 -5.72 -11.21 -12.37
CA GLY A 454 -6.52 -11.95 -11.39
C GLY A 454 -7.89 -11.31 -11.17
N GLY A 455 -7.94 -9.98 -11.02
CA GLY A 455 -9.23 -9.27 -10.94
C GLY A 455 -10.06 -9.33 -12.22
N LYS A 456 -9.44 -9.47 -13.40
CA LYS A 456 -10.17 -9.73 -14.66
C LYS A 456 -10.78 -11.12 -14.66
N GLU A 457 -10.06 -12.13 -14.23
CA GLU A 457 -10.53 -13.52 -14.11
C GLU A 457 -11.73 -13.58 -13.15
N VAL A 458 -11.58 -13.05 -11.93
CA VAL A 458 -12.65 -13.07 -10.94
C VAL A 458 -13.92 -12.35 -11.45
N ALA A 459 -13.77 -11.27 -12.21
CA ALA A 459 -14.90 -10.56 -12.79
C ALA A 459 -15.72 -11.41 -13.78
N THR A 460 -15.14 -12.43 -14.39
CA THR A 460 -15.89 -13.35 -15.27
C THR A 460 -16.78 -14.32 -14.51
N LEU A 461 -16.48 -14.54 -13.23
CA LEU A 461 -17.20 -15.46 -12.35
C LEU A 461 -18.38 -14.79 -11.64
N PHE A 462 -18.36 -13.47 -11.50
CA PHE A 462 -19.40 -12.69 -10.83
C PHE A 462 -20.08 -11.75 -11.85
N PRO A 463 -21.29 -12.08 -12.33
CA PRO A 463 -21.96 -11.29 -13.40
C PRO A 463 -22.18 -9.83 -13.06
N GLN A 464 -22.32 -9.48 -11.77
CA GLN A 464 -22.49 -8.10 -11.30
C GLN A 464 -21.19 -7.39 -10.95
N ALA A 465 -20.02 -7.96 -11.28
CA ALA A 465 -18.72 -7.37 -10.96
C ALA A 465 -18.49 -6.04 -11.70
N LYS A 466 -18.03 -5.04 -10.95
CA LYS A 466 -17.54 -3.75 -11.45
C LYS A 466 -16.04 -3.63 -11.16
N ARG A 467 -15.23 -3.41 -12.20
CA ARG A 467 -13.77 -3.28 -12.07
C ARG A 467 -13.32 -1.85 -12.19
N VAL A 468 -12.46 -1.41 -11.28
CA VAL A 468 -11.82 -0.10 -11.30
C VAL A 468 -10.31 -0.29 -11.27
N GLY A 469 -9.63 0.09 -12.34
CA GLY A 469 -8.17 0.18 -12.39
C GLY A 469 -7.71 1.56 -11.94
N ILE A 470 -6.83 1.62 -10.94
CA ILE A 470 -6.33 2.86 -10.37
C ILE A 470 -4.92 3.14 -10.90
N PRO A 471 -4.74 4.20 -11.72
CA PRO A 471 -3.43 4.58 -12.24
C PRO A 471 -2.44 4.96 -11.13
N PHE A 472 -1.15 4.71 -11.36
CA PHE A 472 -0.04 5.07 -10.47
C PHE A 472 -0.18 4.53 -9.05
N THR A 473 -0.89 3.44 -8.90
CA THR A 473 -1.14 2.76 -7.63
C THR A 473 -0.67 1.31 -7.74
N GLY A 474 0.00 0.83 -6.73
CA GLY A 474 0.51 -0.54 -6.63
C GLY A 474 -0.42 -1.44 -5.82
N HIS A 475 0.18 -2.29 -4.98
CA HIS A 475 -0.51 -3.30 -4.18
C HIS A 475 -1.22 -2.69 -2.97
N SER A 476 -2.41 -3.23 -2.62
CA SER A 476 -3.31 -2.71 -1.59
C SER A 476 -3.77 -1.29 -1.89
N VAL A 477 -4.75 -1.18 -2.79
CA VAL A 477 -5.21 0.10 -3.35
C VAL A 477 -5.58 1.11 -2.26
N ILE A 478 -6.27 0.69 -1.18
CA ILE A 478 -6.66 1.62 -0.12
C ILE A 478 -5.49 2.12 0.73
N SER A 479 -4.34 1.45 0.73
CA SER A 479 -3.15 1.84 1.48
C SER A 479 -2.10 2.55 0.63
N ASP A 480 -2.04 2.27 -0.68
CA ASP A 480 -1.08 2.90 -1.61
C ASP A 480 -1.66 4.14 -2.32
N VAL A 481 -2.87 4.58 -1.96
CA VAL A 481 -3.45 5.77 -2.56
C VAL A 481 -2.90 7.06 -1.96
N TRP A 482 -2.31 7.87 -2.80
CA TRP A 482 -1.94 9.24 -2.51
C TRP A 482 -3.11 10.18 -2.90
N PRO A 483 -3.18 11.42 -2.40
CA PRO A 483 -4.41 12.24 -2.40
C PRO A 483 -5.23 12.24 -3.69
N ASN A 484 -4.58 12.20 -4.84
CA ASN A 484 -5.29 12.23 -6.13
C ASN A 484 -6.05 10.94 -6.43
N ALA A 485 -5.54 9.78 -6.01
CA ALA A 485 -6.19 8.49 -6.17
C ALA A 485 -7.21 8.23 -5.06
N THR A 486 -6.96 8.68 -3.83
CA THR A 486 -7.86 8.55 -2.67
C THR A 486 -9.28 9.02 -3.02
N THR A 487 -9.42 10.19 -3.64
CA THR A 487 -10.74 10.72 -4.03
C THR A 487 -11.48 9.82 -5.01
N CYS A 488 -10.77 9.18 -5.96
CA CYS A 488 -11.41 8.26 -6.90
C CYS A 488 -11.82 6.95 -6.24
N VAL A 489 -10.95 6.36 -5.43
CA VAL A 489 -11.23 5.12 -4.68
C VAL A 489 -12.39 5.33 -3.72
N ALA A 490 -12.38 6.43 -2.93
CA ALA A 490 -13.46 6.75 -2.00
C ALA A 490 -14.81 6.94 -2.72
N ARG A 491 -14.82 7.59 -3.89
CA ARG A 491 -16.05 7.72 -4.72
C ARG A 491 -16.51 6.37 -5.24
N SER A 492 -15.59 5.50 -5.69
CA SER A 492 -15.95 4.17 -6.18
C SER A 492 -16.60 3.33 -5.09
N ILE A 493 -16.04 3.36 -3.87
CA ILE A 493 -16.60 2.70 -2.70
C ILE A 493 -17.96 3.30 -2.35
N ALA A 494 -18.08 4.63 -2.26
CA ALA A 494 -19.34 5.31 -1.95
C ALA A 494 -20.44 5.00 -2.97
N SER A 495 -20.12 5.04 -4.28
CA SER A 495 -21.07 4.71 -5.34
C SER A 495 -21.51 3.25 -5.27
N PHE A 496 -20.60 2.33 -4.99
CA PHE A 496 -20.91 0.91 -4.86
C PHE A 496 -21.89 0.65 -3.71
N PHE A 497 -21.62 1.19 -2.51
CA PHE A 497 -22.49 1.01 -1.37
C PHE A 497 -23.80 1.79 -1.46
N GLY A 498 -23.83 2.89 -2.23
CA GLY A 498 -25.04 3.66 -2.51
C GLY A 498 -25.87 3.14 -3.70
N GLY A 499 -25.51 1.99 -4.29
CA GLY A 499 -26.21 1.43 -5.46
C GLY A 499 -26.01 2.20 -6.75
N GLY A 500 -25.07 3.16 -6.79
CA GLY A 500 -24.79 4.01 -7.94
C GLY A 500 -23.84 3.37 -8.96
N ALA A 501 -23.71 4.02 -10.13
CA ALA A 501 -22.76 3.62 -11.14
C ALA A 501 -21.32 3.87 -10.66
N VAL A 502 -20.49 2.83 -10.67
CA VAL A 502 -19.07 2.92 -10.33
C VAL A 502 -18.28 3.45 -11.53
N ALA A 503 -17.69 4.64 -11.39
CA ALA A 503 -16.92 5.30 -12.44
C ALA A 503 -15.46 4.81 -12.47
N SER A 504 -14.85 4.84 -13.66
CA SER A 504 -13.40 4.63 -13.81
C SER A 504 -12.58 5.80 -13.23
N CYS A 505 -11.28 5.59 -13.04
CA CYS A 505 -10.33 6.57 -12.50
C CYS A 505 -9.36 7.14 -13.57
N PRO A 506 -9.81 7.75 -14.68
CA PRO A 506 -8.93 8.07 -15.81
C PRO A 506 -7.96 9.23 -15.54
N TYR A 507 -8.27 10.10 -14.57
CA TYR A 507 -7.55 11.37 -14.36
C TYR A 507 -6.69 11.41 -13.10
N VAL A 508 -6.26 10.25 -12.61
CA VAL A 508 -5.29 10.19 -11.52
C VAL A 508 -3.91 10.57 -12.04
N THR A 509 -3.22 11.46 -11.33
CA THR A 509 -1.83 11.81 -11.60
C THR A 509 -0.94 11.27 -10.47
N PRO A 510 0.31 10.84 -10.78
CA PRO A 510 1.17 10.31 -9.74
C PRO A 510 1.52 11.41 -8.72
N PHE A 511 1.51 11.05 -7.44
CA PHE A 511 2.02 11.93 -6.38
C PHE A 511 3.53 12.12 -6.53
N PHE A 512 4.28 11.04 -6.73
CA PHE A 512 5.68 11.06 -7.11
C PHE A 512 5.84 10.82 -8.61
N LYS A 513 6.26 11.83 -9.34
CA LYS A 513 6.59 11.70 -10.76
C LYS A 513 7.91 10.98 -10.94
N PRO A 514 8.08 10.15 -11.98
CA PRO A 514 9.34 9.49 -12.29
C PRO A 514 10.53 10.47 -12.33
N VAL A 515 11.60 10.06 -11.65
CA VAL A 515 12.81 10.85 -11.47
C VAL A 515 13.79 10.53 -12.60
N LYS A 516 14.46 11.56 -13.13
CA LYS A 516 15.53 11.40 -14.12
C LYS A 516 16.77 10.76 -13.49
N GLN A 517 17.72 10.33 -14.32
CA GLN A 517 19.04 9.90 -13.87
C GLN A 517 19.68 10.96 -12.97
N ASP A 518 20.26 10.49 -11.88
CA ASP A 518 20.96 11.35 -10.93
C ASP A 518 22.29 11.86 -11.52
N PRO A 519 22.66 13.12 -11.29
CA PRO A 519 23.92 13.65 -11.77
C PRO A 519 25.13 12.92 -11.17
N VAL A 520 26.05 12.45 -11.99
CA VAL A 520 27.27 11.76 -11.55
C VAL A 520 28.42 12.73 -11.22
N SER A 521 28.27 14.02 -11.54
CA SER A 521 29.25 15.07 -11.24
C SER A 521 28.55 16.44 -11.10
N LEU A 522 29.20 17.41 -10.47
CA LEU A 522 28.72 18.78 -10.39
C LEU A 522 28.59 19.43 -11.79
N ALA A 523 29.44 19.05 -12.74
CA ALA A 523 29.35 19.52 -14.12
C ALA A 523 28.05 19.08 -14.81
N ALA A 524 27.50 17.91 -14.47
CA ALA A 524 26.24 17.40 -15.01
C ALA A 524 25.00 18.05 -14.38
N VAL A 525 25.15 18.81 -13.28
CA VAL A 525 24.01 19.47 -12.64
C VAL A 525 23.51 20.64 -13.48
N LYS A 526 22.18 20.67 -13.71
CA LYS A 526 21.54 21.82 -14.37
C LYS A 526 21.69 23.08 -13.49
N ARG A 527 22.23 24.16 -14.08
CA ARG A 527 22.34 25.45 -13.40
C ARG A 527 20.96 26.03 -13.10
N VAL A 528 20.81 26.63 -11.93
CA VAL A 528 19.74 27.60 -11.66
C VAL A 528 20.05 28.95 -12.35
N LYS A 529 19.17 29.95 -12.22
CA LYS A 529 19.40 31.30 -12.77
C LYS A 529 20.57 32.02 -12.04
N LEU A 530 21.73 31.41 -12.06
CA LEU A 530 23.00 31.92 -11.52
C LEU A 530 24.17 31.36 -12.36
N ALA A 531 25.13 32.20 -12.69
CA ALA A 531 26.26 31.80 -13.55
C ALA A 531 27.27 30.90 -12.82
N GLY A 532 28.04 30.15 -13.61
CA GLY A 532 29.21 29.40 -13.16
C GLY A 532 28.91 28.25 -12.19
N ILE A 533 29.91 27.94 -11.37
CA ILE A 533 29.88 26.83 -10.39
C ILE A 533 28.84 27.07 -9.29
N ARG A 534 28.61 28.31 -8.87
CA ARG A 534 27.60 28.66 -7.85
C ARG A 534 26.19 28.24 -8.28
N GLY A 535 25.83 28.47 -9.55
CA GLY A 535 24.52 28.04 -10.07
C GLY A 535 24.35 26.52 -10.10
N ARG A 536 25.42 25.75 -10.37
CA ARG A 536 25.42 24.30 -10.28
C ARG A 536 25.37 23.81 -8.83
N THR A 537 26.12 24.48 -7.93
CA THR A 537 26.09 24.16 -6.48
C THR A 537 24.69 24.34 -5.90
N VAL A 538 24.01 25.44 -6.19
CA VAL A 538 22.61 25.63 -5.76
C VAL A 538 21.70 24.55 -6.37
N GLY A 539 21.87 24.21 -7.64
CA GLY A 539 21.15 23.10 -8.28
C GLY A 539 21.37 21.76 -7.58
N ALA A 540 22.61 21.46 -7.16
CA ALA A 540 22.96 20.26 -6.41
C ALA A 540 22.34 20.25 -5.00
N VAL A 541 22.34 21.40 -4.31
CA VAL A 541 21.67 21.53 -2.99
C VAL A 541 20.17 21.27 -3.11
N LEU A 542 19.49 21.85 -4.09
CA LEU A 542 18.07 21.61 -4.32
C LEU A 542 17.81 20.14 -4.63
N GLY A 543 18.66 19.50 -5.46
CA GLY A 543 18.61 18.06 -5.71
C GLY A 543 18.79 17.22 -4.43
N THR A 544 19.75 17.62 -3.57
CA THR A 544 19.96 16.95 -2.26
C THR A 544 18.71 17.02 -1.37
N LEU A 545 18.07 18.19 -1.27
CA LEU A 545 16.86 18.33 -0.45
C LEU A 545 15.67 17.54 -1.03
N SER A 546 15.54 17.49 -2.36
CA SER A 546 14.53 16.68 -3.03
C SER A 546 14.77 15.20 -2.82
N ASP A 547 16.02 14.73 -2.92
CA ASP A 547 16.42 13.36 -2.65
C ASP A 547 16.14 12.92 -1.21
N VAL A 548 16.49 13.76 -0.22
CA VAL A 548 16.15 13.53 1.19
C VAL A 548 14.64 13.43 1.38
N THR A 549 13.86 14.34 0.77
CA THR A 549 12.40 14.31 0.83
C THR A 549 11.82 12.98 0.33
N MET A 550 12.26 12.56 -0.85
CA MET A 550 11.80 11.31 -1.46
C MET A 550 12.23 10.07 -0.65
N THR A 551 13.40 10.11 -0.01
CA THR A 551 13.91 9.01 0.80
C THR A 551 13.17 8.90 2.14
N GLU A 552 12.88 10.02 2.78
CA GLU A 552 12.10 10.05 4.03
C GLU A 552 10.67 9.53 3.83
N LEU A 553 10.04 9.91 2.71
CA LEU A 553 8.65 9.52 2.41
C LEU A 553 8.52 8.12 1.80
N SER A 554 9.59 7.54 1.30
CA SER A 554 9.62 6.17 0.81
C SER A 554 9.38 5.15 1.94
N GLY A 555 9.85 5.43 3.15
CA GLY A 555 9.80 4.44 4.24
C GLY A 555 10.68 3.21 4.02
N THR A 556 11.27 3.06 2.83
CA THR A 556 12.16 1.95 2.46
C THR A 556 13.61 2.42 2.33
N GLY A 557 14.54 1.55 2.70
CA GLY A 557 15.98 1.82 2.62
C GLY A 557 16.51 2.75 3.73
N PRO A 558 17.83 3.04 3.69
CA PRO A 558 18.50 3.82 4.73
C PRO A 558 18.21 5.32 4.60
N THR A 559 18.05 6.00 5.76
CA THR A 559 17.96 7.47 5.86
C THR A 559 19.32 8.13 5.59
N ALA A 560 19.82 8.00 4.37
CA ALA A 560 21.15 8.43 3.94
C ALA A 560 21.11 9.22 2.63
N GLY A 561 22.14 10.01 2.38
CA GLY A 561 22.33 10.64 1.08
C GLY A 561 22.70 9.60 0.01
N LEU A 562 22.44 9.92 -1.25
CA LEU A 562 22.67 8.97 -2.35
C LEU A 562 24.12 8.45 -2.40
N ARG A 563 25.12 9.32 -2.13
CA ARG A 563 26.56 9.00 -2.23
C ARG A 563 27.35 9.25 -0.94
N GLY A 564 26.70 9.65 0.16
CA GLY A 564 27.35 9.87 1.44
C GLY A 564 26.53 10.68 2.42
N GLY A 565 26.93 10.61 3.70
CA GLY A 565 26.23 11.25 4.78
C GLY A 565 24.87 10.64 5.09
N PHE A 566 24.19 11.16 6.09
CA PHE A 566 22.90 10.67 6.55
C PHE A 566 22.03 11.80 7.08
N PHE A 567 20.75 11.50 7.31
CA PHE A 567 19.83 12.41 7.98
C PHE A 567 18.98 11.65 9.01
N LYS A 568 18.42 12.37 9.97
CA LYS A 568 17.59 11.82 11.04
C LYS A 568 16.61 12.85 11.57
N GLY A 569 15.55 12.41 12.21
CA GLY A 569 14.52 13.26 12.80
C GLY A 569 13.14 12.89 12.32
N SER A 570 12.23 13.82 12.29
CA SER A 570 10.87 13.70 11.80
C SER A 570 10.63 14.59 10.58
N VAL A 571 9.56 14.33 9.84
CA VAL A 571 9.15 15.14 8.67
C VAL A 571 9.06 16.65 8.95
N GLY A 572 8.80 17.05 10.19
CA GLY A 572 8.80 18.46 10.63
C GLY A 572 10.19 19.03 10.96
N ASN A 573 11.18 18.16 11.25
CA ASN A 573 12.52 18.59 11.66
C ASN A 573 13.58 17.52 11.34
N LEU A 574 14.00 17.45 10.09
CA LEU A 574 15.08 16.59 9.64
C LEU A 574 16.44 17.27 9.81
N GLN A 575 17.37 16.60 10.47
CA GLN A 575 18.76 17.01 10.61
C GLN A 575 19.64 16.30 9.57
N LEU A 576 20.26 17.05 8.68
CA LEU A 576 21.17 16.58 7.64
C LEU A 576 22.61 16.62 8.15
N LYS A 577 23.35 15.52 7.99
CA LYS A 577 24.76 15.38 8.39
C LYS A 577 25.61 14.96 7.19
N LYS A 578 26.34 15.93 6.61
CA LYS A 578 27.24 15.74 5.48
C LYS A 578 26.62 14.98 4.29
N VAL A 579 25.34 15.24 4.00
CA VAL A 579 24.59 14.56 2.94
C VAL A 579 25.19 14.88 1.58
N VAL A 580 25.46 13.86 0.79
CA VAL A 580 26.03 13.96 -0.57
C VAL A 580 25.06 13.30 -1.55
N TYR A 581 24.45 14.10 -2.41
CA TYR A 581 23.65 13.65 -3.55
C TYR A 581 24.49 13.68 -4.83
N VAL A 582 25.22 14.77 -5.05
CA VAL A 582 26.15 14.94 -6.18
C VAL A 582 27.58 14.97 -5.65
N PRO A 583 28.54 14.21 -6.25
CA PRO A 583 29.94 14.29 -5.84
C PRO A 583 30.46 15.74 -5.82
N GLY A 584 31.23 16.07 -4.78
CA GLY A 584 31.79 17.39 -4.61
C GLY A 584 30.89 18.44 -3.94
N VAL A 585 29.62 18.12 -3.61
CA VAL A 585 28.73 19.01 -2.85
C VAL A 585 28.24 18.31 -1.58
N VAL A 586 28.61 18.89 -0.44
CA VAL A 586 28.26 18.35 0.90
C VAL A 586 27.27 19.30 1.55
N VAL A 587 26.12 18.77 2.00
CA VAL A 587 25.04 19.55 2.61
C VAL A 587 24.83 19.11 4.05
N SER A 588 24.87 20.06 4.99
CA SER A 588 24.55 19.85 6.39
C SER A 588 23.57 20.92 6.87
N GLY A 589 22.74 20.61 7.87
CA GLY A 589 21.78 21.59 8.40
C GLY A 589 20.46 20.95 8.80
N ARG A 590 19.38 21.71 8.65
CA ARG A 590 18.02 21.26 9.02
C ARG A 590 17.02 21.58 7.93
N MET A 591 16.02 20.72 7.78
CA MET A 591 14.88 20.96 6.89
C MET A 591 13.58 20.43 7.48
N SER A 592 12.47 21.05 7.06
CA SER A 592 11.11 20.60 7.37
C SER A 592 10.37 20.31 6.06
N LEU A 593 9.78 19.16 5.94
CA LEU A 593 8.93 18.81 4.81
C LEU A 593 7.57 19.51 4.94
N LEU A 594 7.12 19.77 6.17
CA LEU A 594 5.80 20.38 6.44
C LEU A 594 5.77 21.85 6.05
N SER A 595 6.82 22.62 6.44
CA SER A 595 6.91 24.06 6.10
C SER A 595 7.63 24.34 4.79
N GLY A 596 8.29 23.36 4.19
CA GLY A 596 9.14 23.52 3.02
C GLY A 596 10.44 24.31 3.28
N LEU A 597 10.73 24.64 4.54
CA LEU A 597 11.89 25.45 4.92
C LEU A 597 13.13 24.59 5.16
N ALA A 598 14.27 25.02 4.65
CA ALA A 598 15.58 24.43 4.96
C ALA A 598 16.63 25.53 5.22
N LYS A 599 17.47 25.30 6.24
CA LYS A 599 18.67 26.10 6.53
C LYS A 599 19.87 25.19 6.50
N VAL A 600 20.78 25.40 5.55
CA VAL A 600 21.87 24.48 5.28
C VAL A 600 23.21 25.19 5.10
N THR A 601 24.28 24.51 5.49
CA THR A 601 25.66 24.82 5.18
C THR A 601 26.10 23.94 4.02
N VAL A 602 26.74 24.53 3.03
CA VAL A 602 27.25 23.88 1.82
C VAL A 602 28.78 23.85 1.88
N GLY A 603 29.36 22.69 1.62
CA GLY A 603 30.79 22.46 1.58
C GLY A 603 31.20 21.55 0.43
N GLY A 604 32.47 21.15 0.40
CA GLY A 604 33.06 20.27 -0.64
C GLY A 604 33.86 21.02 -1.68
N GLN A 605 33.94 20.47 -2.90
CA GLN A 605 34.68 21.05 -4.05
C GLN A 605 33.85 22.09 -4.82
N GLY A 606 32.53 22.18 -4.59
CA GLY A 606 31.67 23.24 -5.11
C GLY A 606 31.84 24.54 -4.33
N SER A 607 30.99 25.52 -4.61
CA SER A 607 30.92 26.76 -3.81
C SER A 607 30.55 26.48 -2.36
N ARG A 608 31.12 27.22 -1.42
CA ARG A 608 30.91 27.04 0.03
C ARG A 608 30.12 28.21 0.64
N GLY A 609 29.32 27.92 1.65
CA GLY A 609 28.56 28.95 2.33
C GLY A 609 27.31 28.45 3.03
N THR A 610 26.37 29.35 3.27
CA THR A 610 25.11 29.07 3.97
C THR A 610 23.93 29.51 3.12
N LEU A 611 22.90 28.65 3.07
CA LEU A 611 21.69 28.89 2.30
C LEU A 611 20.44 28.67 3.15
N THR A 612 19.48 29.59 2.98
CA THR A 612 18.10 29.42 3.43
C THR A 612 17.23 29.19 2.21
N ILE A 613 16.56 28.05 2.18
CA ILE A 613 15.69 27.60 1.08
C ILE A 613 14.27 27.53 1.59
N HIS A 614 13.33 28.13 0.85
CA HIS A 614 11.91 27.98 1.13
C HIS A 614 11.21 27.46 -0.12
N ARG A 615 10.74 26.22 -0.06
CA ARG A 615 10.01 25.52 -1.12
C ARG A 615 8.52 25.78 -0.93
N LEU A 616 7.90 26.39 -1.95
CA LEU A 616 6.47 26.64 -2.03
C LEU A 616 5.90 25.84 -3.22
N LYS A 617 4.60 25.79 -3.35
CA LYS A 617 3.90 25.04 -4.42
C LYS A 617 4.44 25.33 -5.82
N THR A 618 4.64 26.58 -6.17
CA THR A 618 4.98 27.00 -7.53
C THR A 618 6.45 27.40 -7.69
N PHE A 619 7.06 27.91 -6.64
CA PHE A 619 8.45 28.38 -6.68
C PHE A 619 9.20 28.08 -5.39
N THR A 620 10.51 28.00 -5.54
CA THR A 620 11.47 27.89 -4.45
C THR A 620 12.33 29.13 -4.41
N THR A 621 12.46 29.75 -3.22
CA THR A 621 13.41 30.84 -2.99
C THR A 621 14.65 30.30 -2.32
N VAL A 622 15.83 30.82 -2.75
CA VAL A 622 17.14 30.48 -2.17
C VAL A 622 17.82 31.79 -1.84
N LYS A 623 18.13 32.02 -0.57
CA LYS A 623 18.85 33.22 -0.08
C LYS A 623 20.05 32.77 0.74
N GLY A 624 21.11 33.57 0.76
CA GLY A 624 22.30 33.31 1.57
C GLY A 624 23.58 33.81 0.95
N THR A 625 24.69 33.12 1.26
CA THR A 625 26.03 33.42 0.73
C THR A 625 26.69 32.19 0.21
N LEU A 626 27.36 32.31 -0.93
CA LEU A 626 28.29 31.30 -1.49
C LEU A 626 29.58 32.01 -1.91
N ASP A 627 30.72 31.48 -1.47
CA ASP A 627 32.04 32.08 -1.70
C ASP A 627 32.11 33.57 -1.32
N GLY A 628 31.52 33.90 -0.17
CA GLY A 628 31.44 35.27 0.33
C GLY A 628 30.42 36.19 -0.36
N GLN A 629 29.83 35.75 -1.49
CA GLN A 629 28.91 36.60 -2.25
C GLN A 629 27.45 36.28 -1.89
N ARG A 630 26.68 37.33 -1.58
CA ARG A 630 25.24 37.22 -1.33
C ARG A 630 24.49 36.78 -2.60
N LEU A 631 23.46 35.97 -2.41
CA LEU A 631 22.55 35.57 -3.48
C LEU A 631 21.10 35.59 -3.00
N SER A 632 20.20 35.88 -3.94
CA SER A 632 18.76 35.74 -3.77
C SER A 632 18.18 35.28 -5.09
N ILE A 633 17.66 34.06 -5.12
CA ILE A 633 17.19 33.39 -6.34
C ILE A 633 15.75 32.93 -6.12
N LYS A 634 14.93 33.07 -7.18
CA LYS A 634 13.62 32.44 -7.29
C LYS A 634 13.64 31.48 -8.47
N THR A 635 13.34 30.22 -8.23
CA THR A 635 13.29 29.16 -9.24
C THR A 635 11.99 28.36 -9.14
N ARG A 636 11.64 27.60 -10.17
CA ARG A 636 10.46 26.74 -10.13
C ARG A 636 10.71 25.57 -9.15
N THR A 637 9.71 25.28 -8.31
CA THR A 637 9.76 24.08 -7.43
C THR A 637 9.65 22.81 -8.30
N SER A 638 10.38 21.77 -7.92
CA SER A 638 10.23 20.47 -8.59
C SER A 638 8.80 19.93 -8.39
N PRO A 639 8.24 19.17 -9.35
CA PRO A 639 6.89 18.66 -9.21
C PRO A 639 6.69 17.80 -7.93
N ASN A 640 7.68 16.98 -7.57
CA ASN A 640 7.61 16.13 -6.38
C ASN A 640 7.65 16.97 -5.10
N ASP A 641 8.55 17.94 -4.98
CA ASP A 641 8.60 18.86 -3.83
C ASP A 641 7.32 19.71 -3.72
N ALA A 642 6.75 20.13 -4.85
CA ALA A 642 5.49 20.89 -4.89
C ALA A 642 4.33 20.07 -4.32
N ASN A 643 4.22 18.79 -4.69
CA ASN A 643 3.20 17.88 -4.17
C ASN A 643 3.37 17.69 -2.64
N VAL A 644 4.60 17.42 -2.19
CA VAL A 644 4.89 17.21 -0.77
C VAL A 644 4.52 18.43 0.07
N VAL A 645 5.02 19.61 -0.28
CA VAL A 645 4.76 20.85 0.49
C VAL A 645 3.26 21.20 0.53
N THR A 646 2.51 20.82 -0.51
CA THR A 646 1.08 21.18 -0.60
C THR A 646 0.17 20.19 0.11
N GLN A 647 0.50 18.89 0.05
CA GLN A 647 -0.44 17.83 0.42
C GLN A 647 -0.04 17.09 1.70
N LEU A 648 1.26 16.98 2.00
CA LEU A 648 1.75 16.24 3.18
C LEU A 648 1.20 16.77 4.51
N PRO A 649 1.10 18.11 4.76
CA PRO A 649 0.54 18.60 6.01
C PRO A 649 -0.89 18.12 6.27
N GLY A 650 -1.74 18.07 5.23
CA GLY A 650 -3.11 17.56 5.32
C GLY A 650 -3.17 16.06 5.58
N LEU A 651 -2.28 15.27 4.96
CA LEU A 651 -2.21 13.84 5.16
C LEU A 651 -1.83 13.44 6.59
N ILE A 652 -0.85 14.14 7.18
CA ILE A 652 -0.41 13.88 8.56
C ILE A 652 -1.50 14.28 9.55
N GLY A 653 -2.18 15.41 9.33
CA GLY A 653 -3.29 15.86 10.17
C GLY A 653 -4.49 14.92 10.18
N LEU A 654 -4.65 14.10 9.15
CA LEU A 654 -5.70 13.09 9.02
C LEU A 654 -5.23 11.67 9.40
N ASN A 655 -4.01 11.50 9.91
CA ASN A 655 -3.37 10.18 10.09
C ASN A 655 -3.36 9.30 8.81
N LEU A 656 -3.45 9.94 7.64
CA LEU A 656 -3.49 9.29 6.32
C LEU A 656 -2.10 9.21 5.66
N ALA A 657 -1.03 9.49 6.39
CA ALA A 657 0.32 9.24 5.87
C ALA A 657 0.45 7.73 5.63
N PRO A 658 0.66 7.27 4.39
CA PRO A 658 0.79 5.85 4.13
C PRO A 658 1.99 5.31 4.91
N ARG A 659 1.71 4.42 5.84
CA ARG A 659 2.71 3.46 6.30
C ARG A 659 2.49 2.24 5.41
N PRO A 660 3.53 1.72 4.74
CA PRO A 660 3.36 0.51 3.97
C PRO A 660 2.81 -0.58 4.89
N LEU A 661 1.70 -1.18 4.45
CA LEU A 661 1.29 -2.49 4.91
C LEU A 661 2.30 -3.46 4.29
N SER A 662 3.43 -3.67 4.94
CA SER A 662 4.45 -4.64 4.53
C SER A 662 4.17 -5.97 5.19
#